data_8fb5157da6ac130b88321883ddec9e6a
#
_entry.id   8fb5157da6ac130b88321883ddec9e6a
#
_cell.length_a   1.000
_cell.length_b   1.000
_cell.length_c   1.000
_cell.angle_alpha   90.00
_cell.angle_beta   90.00
_cell.angle_gamma   90.00
#
_symmetry.space_group_name_H-M   'P 1'
#
loop_
_entity.id
_entity.type
_entity.pdbx_description
1 polymer ?
#
loop_
_entity_poly.entity_id
_entity_poly.type
_entity_poly.pdbx_seq_one_letter_code
_entity_poly.pdbx_strand_id
1 'polypeptide(L)'
;MIKTQLALESSRTELPEVWRSEVQNQLSTGENVLSALEVDLDAKLHFAKGIVLLTERRIMARAPGQTVWQQWAYRRGMSLKLHDHAGVGHLELFDEQGRLGAWRFTLGQNLQALRLSEFFAPVLDSHLSGQPLVREEEHACPTCKAPLEPDQEECPICTKVVHTPPSTWTLFRLWRFAKPYRWPLLAGFLLMLASTGAHMIPPYLSMPLMDNVLIPYQNGKPVDTHLVFLYMSGLTASAVLAWVLGWGKTYVLALVSERIGADLRTTTYEHLLRLSLEYFGGKRTGDLMSRIGSESDRICVFLSLHLLDFASDCLMIIMTGVILFTIDPWLAIVTLAPLPFIAWLIHLVRDRLRTGFEKIDRVWGEVTNVLADTIPGIRVVKAFAQEAREANRFRTANKHNLAVNDRLNKVWSLFSPTVSFLTELGILVIWVFGIWQVSKSHITVGVLTAFVTYSTRFYGRLDSMSRIVSVTQKSASAAKRIFDILDHVSSVPEPVNPAKLEKVEGNITLREVGFRYGNRAVNRGVSLDIKAGEMIGLVGHSGSGKSTLVNLICRFYDVAEGAILLDGKDIRSFAVSDYRRNIGLVLQEPFLFFGTIAENIAYGKPEATRAEIIAAARAAHAHEFILRLPQGYDSMVGERGQGLSGGERQRISIARALLIDPRILILDEATASVDSETEKEIQKALDNLVAGRTTIAIAHRLSTLQRANRLVVMDRGKVVEEGPHDELMAKEGAYYRLYQAQARNVDTDLDDTAKKRYDDN
;
A
#
# COMPACT_ATOMS: atom_id res chain seq x y z
N MET A 1 -34.63 27.07 -3.60
CA MET A 1 -35.47 26.85 -2.39
C MET A 1 -35.78 25.37 -2.13
N ILE A 2 -36.07 24.50 -3.09
CA ILE A 2 -36.38 23.09 -2.85
C ILE A 2 -35.12 22.27 -2.48
N LYS A 3 -33.93 22.62 -3.00
CA LYS A 3 -32.65 21.97 -2.63
C LYS A 3 -32.18 22.31 -1.21
N THR A 4 -32.58 23.46 -0.68
CA THR A 4 -32.20 23.90 0.68
C THR A 4 -33.09 23.27 1.75
N GLN A 5 -34.34 22.92 1.44
CA GLN A 5 -35.21 22.19 2.36
C GLN A 5 -34.87 20.69 2.48
N LEU A 6 -34.44 20.03 1.39
CA LEU A 6 -33.96 18.64 1.43
C LEU A 6 -32.61 18.49 2.19
N ALA A 7 -31.76 19.52 2.16
CA ALA A 7 -30.52 19.55 2.95
C ALA A 7 -30.78 19.77 4.45
N LEU A 8 -31.90 20.37 4.83
CA LEU A 8 -32.29 20.59 6.23
C LEU A 8 -32.93 19.37 6.90
N GLU A 9 -33.48 18.44 6.12
CA GLU A 9 -34.04 17.18 6.66
C GLU A 9 -33.01 16.03 6.81
N SER A 10 -31.91 16.04 6.07
CA SER A 10 -30.88 15.01 6.10
C SER A 10 -29.83 15.14 7.21
N SER A 11 -29.88 16.22 8.01
CA SER A 11 -28.87 16.52 9.04
C SER A 11 -29.29 16.13 10.48
N ARG A 12 -30.31 15.29 10.65
CA ARG A 12 -30.64 14.71 11.95
C ARG A 12 -29.72 13.54 12.20
N THR A 13 -28.93 13.60 13.29
CA THR A 13 -28.15 12.45 13.78
C THR A 13 -29.13 11.29 13.98
N GLU A 14 -29.04 10.26 13.12
CA GLU A 14 -29.87 9.07 13.32
C GLU A 14 -29.46 8.39 14.60
N LEU A 15 -30.37 8.41 15.58
CA LEU A 15 -30.18 7.63 16.80
C LEU A 15 -30.08 6.14 16.44
N PRO A 16 -29.13 5.40 17.01
CA PRO A 16 -29.04 3.96 16.81
C PRO A 16 -30.39 3.30 17.11
N GLU A 17 -30.81 2.37 16.28
CA GLU A 17 -32.16 1.76 16.36
C GLU A 17 -32.49 1.22 17.75
N VAL A 18 -31.49 0.70 18.44
CA VAL A 18 -31.59 0.15 19.80
C VAL A 18 -32.05 1.20 20.81
N TRP A 19 -31.73 2.47 20.61
CA TRP A 19 -32.01 3.56 21.55
C TRP A 19 -33.22 4.44 21.17
N ARG A 20 -33.76 4.32 19.95
CA ARG A 20 -34.81 5.21 19.44
C ARG A 20 -36.05 5.26 20.32
N SER A 21 -36.57 4.10 20.72
CA SER A 21 -37.80 4.03 21.51
C SER A 21 -37.59 4.54 22.93
N GLU A 22 -36.45 4.23 23.55
CA GLU A 22 -36.16 4.67 24.91
C GLU A 22 -35.92 6.17 25.01
N VAL A 23 -35.15 6.72 24.05
CA VAL A 23 -34.85 8.16 23.97
C VAL A 23 -36.10 8.97 23.69
N GLN A 24 -36.97 8.53 22.79
CA GLN A 24 -38.26 9.23 22.53
C GLN A 24 -39.14 9.36 23.77
N ASN A 25 -39.11 8.38 24.64
CA ASN A 25 -39.89 8.39 25.93
C ASN A 25 -39.30 9.37 26.96
N GLN A 26 -38.05 9.80 26.80
CA GLN A 26 -37.36 10.71 27.73
C GLN A 26 -37.33 12.17 27.25
N LEU A 27 -37.60 12.41 25.97
CA LEU A 27 -37.60 13.74 25.41
C LEU A 27 -38.91 14.50 25.74
N SER A 28 -38.77 15.77 26.06
CA SER A 28 -39.93 16.66 26.25
C SER A 28 -40.57 16.99 24.88
N THR A 29 -41.85 17.37 24.88
CA THR A 29 -42.54 17.74 23.63
C THR A 29 -41.82 18.86 22.91
N GLY A 30 -41.37 18.61 21.65
CA GLY A 30 -40.63 19.55 20.82
C GLY A 30 -39.13 19.65 21.13
N GLU A 31 -38.56 18.74 21.93
CA GLU A 31 -37.11 18.66 22.18
C GLU A 31 -36.46 17.76 21.13
N ASN A 32 -35.41 18.24 20.45
CA ASN A 32 -34.67 17.51 19.43
C ASN A 32 -33.28 17.08 19.94
N VAL A 33 -32.82 15.91 19.50
CA VAL A 33 -31.46 15.43 19.74
C VAL A 33 -30.56 16.07 18.68
N LEU A 34 -29.48 16.72 19.11
CA LEU A 34 -28.50 17.39 18.26
C LEU A 34 -27.29 16.51 17.97
N SER A 35 -26.84 15.75 18.96
CA SER A 35 -25.74 14.80 18.82
C SER A 35 -25.87 13.64 19.78
N ALA A 36 -25.34 12.47 19.41
CA ALA A 36 -25.37 11.26 20.24
C ALA A 36 -24.00 10.56 20.21
N LEU A 37 -23.59 10.01 21.35
CA LEU A 37 -22.43 9.16 21.50
C LEU A 37 -22.85 7.85 22.15
N GLU A 38 -22.68 6.72 21.47
CA GLU A 38 -22.82 5.41 22.09
C GLU A 38 -21.55 5.10 22.90
N VAL A 39 -21.70 4.86 24.22
CA VAL A 39 -20.58 4.49 25.09
C VAL A 39 -20.66 3.00 25.37
N ASP A 40 -19.52 2.32 25.22
CA ASP A 40 -19.43 0.87 25.18
C ASP A 40 -18.60 0.25 26.31
N LEU A 41 -18.13 1.08 27.27
CA LEU A 41 -17.35 0.63 28.43
C LEU A 41 -17.95 1.13 29.75
N ASP A 42 -18.08 0.23 30.72
CA ASP A 42 -18.47 0.58 32.11
C ASP A 42 -17.29 1.15 32.91
N ALA A 43 -17.52 1.48 34.17
CA ALA A 43 -16.50 2.00 35.07
C ALA A 43 -15.35 1.00 35.39
N LYS A 44 -15.56 -0.29 35.12
CA LYS A 44 -14.59 -1.37 35.32
C LYS A 44 -13.96 -1.83 33.99
N LEU A 45 -14.22 -1.11 32.91
CA LEU A 45 -13.78 -1.41 31.53
C LEU A 45 -14.37 -2.71 30.96
N HIS A 46 -15.51 -3.17 31.44
CA HIS A 46 -16.25 -4.24 30.79
C HIS A 46 -17.14 -3.66 29.69
N PHE A 47 -17.32 -4.43 28.62
CA PHE A 47 -18.24 -4.03 27.55
C PHE A 47 -19.68 -3.99 28.01
N ALA A 48 -20.28 -2.80 27.98
CA ALA A 48 -21.67 -2.58 28.29
C ALA A 48 -22.20 -1.38 27.52
N LYS A 49 -23.46 -1.44 27.05
CA LYS A 49 -24.06 -0.37 26.24
C LYS A 49 -24.59 0.76 27.10
N GLY A 50 -24.23 1.98 26.75
CA GLY A 50 -24.74 3.22 27.26
C GLY A 50 -24.81 4.28 26.18
N ILE A 51 -25.38 5.44 26.46
CA ILE A 51 -25.52 6.53 25.49
C ILE A 51 -25.41 7.88 26.18
N VAL A 52 -24.77 8.85 25.52
CA VAL A 52 -24.75 10.27 25.90
C VAL A 52 -25.38 11.06 24.79
N LEU A 53 -26.32 11.93 25.11
CA LEU A 53 -27.13 12.71 24.18
C LEU A 53 -26.98 14.20 24.48
N LEU A 54 -26.81 14.98 23.43
CA LEU A 54 -26.88 16.43 23.46
C LEU A 54 -28.20 16.86 22.84
N THR A 55 -29.03 17.58 23.59
CA THR A 55 -30.30 18.15 23.09
C THR A 55 -30.22 19.67 23.04
N GLU A 56 -31.25 20.32 22.53
CA GLU A 56 -31.34 21.78 22.54
C GLU A 56 -31.44 22.39 23.95
N ARG A 57 -31.79 21.59 24.96
CA ARG A 57 -32.10 22.09 26.32
C ARG A 57 -31.21 21.54 27.42
N ARG A 58 -30.63 20.36 27.23
CA ARG A 58 -29.89 19.63 28.27
C ARG A 58 -28.97 18.56 27.68
N ILE A 59 -28.02 18.12 28.50
CA ILE A 59 -27.28 16.89 28.27
C ILE A 59 -27.98 15.75 29.00
N MET A 60 -28.12 14.62 28.36
CA MET A 60 -28.72 13.41 28.93
C MET A 60 -27.75 12.24 28.74
N ALA A 61 -27.65 11.38 29.74
CA ALA A 61 -26.84 10.18 29.60
C ALA A 61 -27.46 9.02 30.33
N ARG A 62 -27.30 7.82 29.75
CA ARG A 62 -27.55 6.56 30.42
C ARG A 62 -26.22 5.80 30.47
N ALA A 63 -25.64 5.68 31.65
CA ALA A 63 -24.37 5.00 31.84
C ALA A 63 -24.48 3.51 31.50
N PRO A 64 -23.42 2.87 30.98
CA PRO A 64 -23.40 1.45 30.68
C PRO A 64 -23.79 0.59 31.89
N GLY A 65 -24.72 -0.35 31.66
CA GLY A 65 -25.23 -1.24 32.71
C GLY A 65 -26.23 -0.60 33.70
N GLN A 66 -26.60 0.68 33.55
CA GLN A 66 -27.61 1.36 34.37
C GLN A 66 -28.93 1.50 33.60
N THR A 67 -30.03 1.52 34.34
CA THR A 67 -31.39 1.73 33.80
C THR A 67 -31.88 3.16 34.01
N VAL A 68 -31.17 3.95 34.82
CA VAL A 68 -31.57 5.31 35.21
C VAL A 68 -30.92 6.31 34.25
N TRP A 69 -31.72 7.25 33.72
CA TRP A 69 -31.25 8.37 32.92
C TRP A 69 -30.80 9.53 33.82
N GLN A 70 -29.60 10.01 33.63
CA GLN A 70 -29.05 11.22 34.23
C GLN A 70 -29.26 12.38 33.29
N GLN A 71 -29.57 13.58 33.80
CA GLN A 71 -29.90 14.75 33.00
C GLN A 71 -29.31 15.99 33.65
N TRP A 72 -28.71 16.86 32.83
CA TRP A 72 -28.12 18.12 33.28
C TRP A 72 -28.59 19.27 32.38
N ALA A 73 -29.33 20.22 32.91
CA ALA A 73 -29.71 21.45 32.21
C ALA A 73 -28.48 22.32 32.01
N TYR A 74 -28.40 23.03 30.90
CA TYR A 74 -27.28 23.91 30.60
C TYR A 74 -27.15 25.06 31.59
N ARG A 75 -25.95 25.30 32.09
CA ARG A 75 -25.60 26.37 33.04
C ARG A 75 -24.27 27.01 32.62
N ARG A 76 -24.06 28.28 33.02
CA ARG A 76 -22.74 28.93 32.85
C ARG A 76 -21.67 28.14 33.57
N GLY A 77 -20.47 28.10 32.99
CA GLY A 77 -19.32 27.36 33.54
C GLY A 77 -19.29 25.86 33.24
N MET A 78 -20.30 25.31 32.56
CA MET A 78 -20.23 23.92 32.10
C MET A 78 -19.23 23.75 30.96
N SER A 79 -18.45 22.66 31.03
CA SER A 79 -17.49 22.28 29.98
C SER A 79 -17.46 20.76 29.80
N LEU A 80 -17.34 20.33 28.55
CA LEU A 80 -17.19 18.92 28.16
C LEU A 80 -15.76 18.68 27.72
N LYS A 81 -15.06 17.78 28.38
CA LYS A 81 -13.66 17.45 28.09
C LYS A 81 -13.51 16.04 27.56
N LEU A 82 -12.82 15.93 26.45
CA LEU A 82 -12.49 14.65 25.83
C LEU A 82 -11.01 14.37 25.99
N HIS A 83 -10.65 13.18 26.55
CA HIS A 83 -9.28 12.72 26.62
C HIS A 83 -9.17 11.23 26.29
N ASP A 84 -8.00 10.84 25.79
CA ASP A 84 -7.60 9.45 25.64
C ASP A 84 -6.64 9.10 26.81
N HIS A 85 -6.94 8.04 27.51
CA HIS A 85 -6.07 7.53 28.58
C HIS A 85 -5.78 6.06 28.33
N ALA A 86 -4.53 5.74 27.96
CA ALA A 86 -4.05 4.39 27.70
C ALA A 86 -4.91 3.58 26.68
N GLY A 87 -5.42 4.23 25.63
CA GLY A 87 -6.24 3.59 24.60
C GLY A 87 -7.73 3.51 24.93
N VAL A 88 -8.18 4.15 26.01
CA VAL A 88 -9.59 4.30 26.38
C VAL A 88 -9.99 5.75 26.29
N GLY A 89 -11.02 6.05 25.48
CA GLY A 89 -11.59 7.38 25.39
C GLY A 89 -12.41 7.72 26.66
N HIS A 90 -12.20 8.93 27.17
CA HIS A 90 -12.92 9.48 28.33
C HIS A 90 -13.62 10.76 27.92
N LEU A 91 -14.94 10.81 28.11
CA LEU A 91 -15.72 12.03 28.02
C LEU A 91 -16.16 12.44 29.41
N GLU A 92 -15.82 13.64 29.84
CA GLU A 92 -16.11 14.14 31.18
C GLU A 92 -16.82 15.49 31.12
N LEU A 93 -17.94 15.58 31.84
CA LEU A 93 -18.72 16.80 32.00
C LEU A 93 -18.37 17.47 33.34
N PHE A 94 -18.01 18.75 33.29
CA PHE A 94 -17.67 19.56 34.44
C PHE A 94 -18.59 20.77 34.56
N ASP A 95 -18.74 21.28 35.76
CA ASP A 95 -19.24 22.61 36.08
C ASP A 95 -18.26 23.33 37.04
N GLU A 96 -18.65 24.50 37.57
CA GLU A 96 -17.83 25.29 38.50
C GLU A 96 -17.58 24.56 39.85
N GLN A 97 -18.41 23.56 40.22
CA GLN A 97 -18.34 22.82 41.47
C GLN A 97 -17.55 21.52 41.30
N GLY A 98 -17.28 21.06 40.09
CA GLY A 98 -16.51 19.86 39.84
C GLY A 98 -17.06 18.98 38.70
N ARG A 99 -16.75 17.67 38.76
CA ARG A 99 -17.15 16.73 37.73
C ARG A 99 -18.58 16.21 37.95
N LEU A 100 -19.45 16.48 36.99
CA LEU A 100 -20.85 16.05 36.96
C LEU A 100 -21.05 14.63 36.39
N GLY A 101 -20.27 14.26 35.38
CA GLY A 101 -20.39 12.95 34.75
C GLY A 101 -19.11 12.53 34.06
N ALA A 102 -18.91 11.21 33.92
CA ALA A 102 -17.78 10.65 33.19
C ALA A 102 -18.19 9.38 32.48
N TRP A 103 -17.84 9.24 31.22
CA TRP A 103 -18.17 8.09 30.37
C TRP A 103 -16.91 7.61 29.67
N ARG A 104 -16.81 6.28 29.55
CA ARG A 104 -15.68 5.61 28.92
C ARG A 104 -16.14 4.89 27.67
N PHE A 105 -15.28 4.89 26.64
CA PHE A 105 -15.59 4.26 25.38
C PHE A 105 -14.33 3.78 24.67
N THR A 106 -14.46 2.80 23.78
CA THR A 106 -13.36 2.33 22.94
C THR A 106 -13.02 3.38 21.89
N LEU A 107 -11.78 3.40 21.41
CA LEU A 107 -11.33 4.35 20.39
C LEU A 107 -12.13 4.29 19.07
N GLY A 108 -12.87 3.19 18.83
CA GLY A 108 -13.82 3.09 17.72
C GLY A 108 -14.91 4.16 17.74
N GLN A 109 -15.28 4.66 18.94
CA GLN A 109 -16.27 5.73 19.13
C GLN A 109 -15.67 7.14 19.19
N ASN A 110 -14.34 7.26 19.02
CA ASN A 110 -13.63 8.53 19.23
C ASN A 110 -14.09 9.64 18.31
N LEU A 111 -14.47 9.32 17.06
CA LEU A 111 -15.00 10.30 16.10
C LEU A 111 -16.35 10.88 16.57
N GLN A 112 -17.26 10.04 17.06
CA GLN A 112 -18.55 10.47 17.59
C GLN A 112 -18.37 11.31 18.87
N ALA A 113 -17.43 10.89 19.74
CA ALA A 113 -17.10 11.62 20.96
C ALA A 113 -16.51 13.00 20.68
N LEU A 114 -15.61 13.10 19.69
CA LEU A 114 -15.05 14.37 19.24
C LEU A 114 -16.15 15.31 18.71
N ARG A 115 -17.02 14.80 17.85
CA ARG A 115 -18.17 15.55 17.31
C ARG A 115 -19.08 16.06 18.44
N LEU A 116 -19.42 15.21 19.39
CA LEU A 116 -20.28 15.62 20.51
C LEU A 116 -19.61 16.66 21.42
N SER A 117 -18.29 16.53 21.64
CA SER A 117 -17.49 17.49 22.41
C SER A 117 -17.39 18.86 21.72
N GLU A 118 -17.15 18.88 20.41
CA GLU A 118 -17.08 20.13 19.62
C GLU A 118 -18.44 20.84 19.52
N PHE A 119 -19.54 20.07 19.41
CA PHE A 119 -20.91 20.60 19.36
C PHE A 119 -21.39 21.17 20.69
N PHE A 120 -20.79 20.76 21.82
CA PHE A 120 -21.25 21.16 23.14
C PHE A 120 -21.14 22.67 23.40
N ALA A 121 -19.99 23.28 23.10
CA ALA A 121 -19.75 24.70 23.37
C ALA A 121 -20.69 25.61 22.57
N PRO A 122 -20.86 25.45 21.24
CA PRO A 122 -21.83 26.22 20.46
C PRO A 122 -23.29 26.04 20.93
N VAL A 123 -23.70 24.85 21.34
CA VAL A 123 -25.05 24.59 21.85
C VAL A 123 -25.27 25.27 23.20
N LEU A 124 -24.27 25.22 24.09
CA LEU A 124 -24.29 25.90 25.38
C LEU A 124 -24.43 27.43 25.20
N ASP A 125 -23.63 28.00 24.32
CA ASP A 125 -23.63 29.45 24.02
C ASP A 125 -24.93 29.90 23.39
N SER A 126 -25.49 29.13 22.45
CA SER A 126 -26.79 29.36 21.84
C SER A 126 -27.92 29.35 22.89
N HIS A 127 -27.90 28.35 23.80
CA HIS A 127 -28.88 28.24 24.86
C HIS A 127 -28.82 29.39 25.86
N LEU A 128 -27.62 29.83 26.24
CA LEU A 128 -27.41 30.92 27.21
C LEU A 128 -27.63 32.31 26.65
N SER A 129 -27.36 32.50 25.36
CA SER A 129 -27.53 33.80 24.67
C SER A 129 -28.94 33.99 24.06
N GLY A 130 -29.71 32.90 23.91
CA GLY A 130 -31.01 32.89 23.21
C GLY A 130 -30.90 33.15 21.69
N GLN A 131 -29.69 33.12 21.14
CA GLN A 131 -29.48 33.26 19.71
C GLN A 131 -29.63 31.89 19.00
N PRO A 132 -30.16 31.85 17.77
CA PRO A 132 -30.29 30.59 17.04
C PRO A 132 -28.92 29.99 16.80
N LEU A 133 -28.80 28.66 16.94
CA LEU A 133 -27.57 27.90 16.72
C LEU A 133 -27.11 28.12 15.26
N VAL A 134 -26.03 28.85 15.08
CA VAL A 134 -25.36 29.00 13.78
C VAL A 134 -24.57 27.72 13.55
N ARG A 135 -25.07 26.85 12.68
CA ARG A 135 -24.32 25.70 12.20
C ARG A 135 -23.27 26.20 11.20
N GLU A 136 -22.03 26.29 11.61
CA GLU A 136 -20.93 26.18 10.66
C GLU A 136 -20.96 24.76 10.06
N GLU A 137 -20.67 24.61 8.76
CA GLU A 137 -20.71 23.35 8.03
C GLU A 137 -19.59 22.40 8.55
N GLU A 138 -19.81 21.80 9.71
CA GLU A 138 -18.78 21.05 10.48
C GLU A 138 -18.52 19.63 9.98
N HIS A 139 -19.28 19.14 9.02
CA HIS A 139 -19.06 17.81 8.45
C HIS A 139 -18.53 17.91 7.02
N ALA A 140 -17.39 18.58 6.89
CA ALA A 140 -16.68 18.66 5.62
C ALA A 140 -15.54 17.64 5.60
N CYS A 141 -15.40 16.93 4.49
CA CYS A 141 -14.26 16.04 4.26
C CYS A 141 -12.94 16.80 4.42
N PRO A 142 -11.98 16.33 5.23
CA PRO A 142 -10.70 17.03 5.43
C PRO A 142 -9.90 17.21 4.14
N THR A 143 -10.14 16.35 3.14
CA THR A 143 -9.41 16.36 1.86
C THR A 143 -10.09 17.24 0.80
N CYS A 144 -11.41 17.11 0.61
CA CYS A 144 -12.13 17.82 -0.47
C CYS A 144 -13.17 18.84 0.03
N LYS A 145 -13.31 19.00 1.36
CA LYS A 145 -14.27 19.90 2.03
C LYS A 145 -15.73 19.67 1.63
N ALA A 146 -16.05 18.52 1.03
CA ALA A 146 -17.42 18.15 0.71
C ALA A 146 -18.21 17.83 1.99
N PRO A 147 -19.49 18.18 2.10
CA PRO A 147 -20.30 17.82 3.25
C PRO A 147 -20.42 16.30 3.37
N LEU A 148 -20.16 15.78 4.56
CA LEU A 148 -20.31 14.36 4.91
C LEU A 148 -21.59 14.17 5.70
N GLU A 149 -22.31 13.08 5.42
CA GLU A 149 -23.42 12.64 6.28
C GLU A 149 -22.87 12.14 7.63
N PRO A 150 -23.62 12.29 8.73
CA PRO A 150 -23.13 12.01 10.09
C PRO A 150 -22.59 10.58 10.30
N ASP A 151 -23.04 9.61 9.50
CA ASP A 151 -22.66 8.21 9.58
C ASP A 151 -21.65 7.76 8.51
N GLN A 152 -21.18 8.68 7.66
CA GLN A 152 -20.21 8.35 6.62
C GLN A 152 -18.77 8.52 7.12
N GLU A 153 -18.11 7.40 7.40
CA GLU A 153 -16.67 7.38 7.71
C GLU A 153 -15.82 7.75 6.49
N GLU A 154 -16.34 7.57 5.27
CA GLU A 154 -15.65 7.84 4.01
C GLU A 154 -16.41 8.87 3.17
N CYS A 155 -15.69 9.87 2.68
CA CYS A 155 -16.25 10.87 1.79
C CYS A 155 -16.66 10.24 0.44
N PRO A 156 -17.94 10.28 0.02
CA PRO A 156 -18.39 9.67 -1.23
C PRO A 156 -17.72 10.30 -2.46
N ILE A 157 -17.25 11.54 -2.38
CA ILE A 157 -16.53 12.21 -3.46
C ILE A 157 -15.08 11.73 -3.49
N CYS A 158 -14.38 11.71 -2.37
CA CYS A 158 -13.01 11.19 -2.30
C CYS A 158 -12.96 9.69 -2.58
N THR A 159 -13.91 8.91 -2.04
CA THR A 159 -14.03 7.48 -2.31
C THR A 159 -14.38 7.24 -3.78
N LYS A 160 -15.24 8.07 -4.37
CA LYS A 160 -15.56 8.01 -5.80
C LYS A 160 -14.36 8.39 -6.68
N VAL A 161 -13.54 9.34 -6.27
CA VAL A 161 -12.27 9.70 -6.94
C VAL A 161 -11.24 8.58 -6.80
N VAL A 162 -11.17 7.92 -5.64
CA VAL A 162 -10.30 6.75 -5.42
C VAL A 162 -10.78 5.53 -6.20
N HIS A 163 -12.10 5.38 -6.42
CA HIS A 163 -12.70 4.26 -7.15
C HIS A 163 -13.01 4.58 -8.62
N THR A 164 -12.83 5.82 -9.10
CA THR A 164 -12.84 6.07 -10.54
C THR A 164 -11.66 5.34 -11.18
N PRO A 165 -11.91 4.51 -12.20
CA PRO A 165 -10.83 3.82 -12.88
C PRO A 165 -9.84 4.86 -13.40
N PRO A 166 -8.54 4.63 -13.22
CA PRO A 166 -7.52 5.58 -13.64
C PRO A 166 -7.65 5.87 -15.14
N SER A 167 -7.44 7.12 -15.49
CA SER A 167 -7.40 7.52 -16.88
C SER A 167 -6.33 6.73 -17.63
N THR A 168 -6.65 6.23 -18.82
CA THR A 168 -5.69 5.57 -19.71
C THR A 168 -4.51 6.49 -20.10
N TRP A 169 -4.67 7.82 -19.92
CA TRP A 169 -3.59 8.79 -20.05
C TRP A 169 -2.41 8.54 -19.12
N THR A 170 -2.62 7.86 -18.01
CA THR A 170 -1.54 7.45 -17.11
C THR A 170 -0.50 6.58 -17.83
N LEU A 171 -0.91 5.79 -18.82
CA LEU A 171 0.02 4.99 -19.64
C LEU A 171 0.98 5.85 -20.48
N PHE A 172 0.59 7.05 -20.87
CA PHE A 172 1.49 7.96 -21.59
C PHE A 172 2.69 8.42 -20.75
N ARG A 173 2.58 8.38 -19.43
CA ARG A 173 3.71 8.66 -18.54
C ARG A 173 4.83 7.62 -18.68
N LEU A 174 4.50 6.40 -19.13
CA LEU A 174 5.49 5.37 -19.45
C LEU A 174 6.43 5.80 -20.59
N TRP A 175 6.04 6.81 -21.40
CA TRP A 175 6.91 7.37 -22.43
C TRP A 175 8.25 7.86 -21.88
N ARG A 176 8.30 8.29 -20.63
CA ARG A 176 9.56 8.65 -19.96
C ARG A 176 10.56 7.49 -19.98
N PHE A 177 10.10 6.26 -19.76
CA PHE A 177 10.91 5.04 -19.77
C PHE A 177 11.13 4.49 -21.19
N ALA A 178 10.21 4.77 -22.11
CA ALA A 178 10.33 4.37 -23.52
C ALA A 178 11.28 5.29 -24.33
N LYS A 179 11.44 6.55 -23.93
CA LYS A 179 12.24 7.55 -24.65
C LYS A 179 13.69 7.13 -24.94
N PRO A 180 14.44 6.47 -24.04
CA PRO A 180 15.79 5.97 -24.33
C PRO A 180 15.82 4.96 -25.49
N TYR A 181 14.74 4.22 -25.69
CA TYR A 181 14.60 3.14 -26.67
C TYR A 181 13.88 3.57 -27.95
N ARG A 182 13.82 4.88 -28.26
CA ARG A 182 13.09 5.43 -29.41
C ARG A 182 13.51 4.84 -30.76
N TRP A 183 14.79 4.56 -30.95
CA TRP A 183 15.29 3.99 -32.20
C TRP A 183 14.91 2.52 -32.40
N PRO A 184 15.10 1.63 -31.43
CA PRO A 184 14.54 0.28 -31.48
C PRO A 184 13.01 0.25 -31.62
N LEU A 185 12.28 1.16 -30.99
CA LEU A 185 10.83 1.28 -31.15
C LEU A 185 10.44 1.67 -32.56
N LEU A 186 11.17 2.61 -33.18
CA LEU A 186 10.96 2.99 -34.57
C LEU A 186 11.26 1.81 -35.52
N ALA A 187 12.36 1.08 -35.29
CA ALA A 187 12.69 -0.10 -36.09
C ALA A 187 11.60 -1.17 -35.96
N GLY A 188 11.09 -1.43 -34.71
CA GLY A 188 9.99 -2.33 -34.47
C GLY A 188 8.68 -1.88 -35.17
N PHE A 189 8.39 -0.59 -35.18
CA PHE A 189 7.24 -0.03 -35.92
C PHE A 189 7.38 -0.23 -37.42
N LEU A 190 8.56 0.04 -38.03
CA LEU A 190 8.80 -0.20 -39.44
C LEU A 190 8.71 -1.68 -39.81
N LEU A 191 9.24 -2.58 -38.97
CA LEU A 191 9.09 -4.02 -39.13
C LEU A 191 7.62 -4.45 -39.05
N MET A 192 6.84 -3.83 -38.14
CA MET A 192 5.41 -4.07 -38.03
C MET A 192 4.67 -3.67 -39.31
N LEU A 193 4.96 -2.50 -39.84
CA LEU A 193 4.38 -2.00 -41.09
C LEU A 193 4.72 -2.95 -42.24
N ALA A 194 6.00 -3.32 -42.41
CA ALA A 194 6.47 -4.21 -43.45
C ALA A 194 5.87 -5.63 -43.32
N SER A 195 5.82 -6.17 -42.10
CA SER A 195 5.20 -7.49 -41.82
C SER A 195 3.71 -7.49 -42.17
N THR A 196 2.98 -6.44 -41.76
CA THR A 196 1.55 -6.30 -42.06
C THR A 196 1.34 -6.19 -43.58
N GLY A 197 2.17 -5.42 -44.28
CA GLY A 197 2.14 -5.33 -45.76
C GLY A 197 2.40 -6.67 -46.43
N ALA A 198 3.39 -7.43 -45.95
CA ALA A 198 3.67 -8.77 -46.47
C ALA A 198 2.49 -9.74 -46.32
N HIS A 199 1.76 -9.63 -45.22
CA HIS A 199 0.52 -10.41 -45.00
C HIS A 199 -0.63 -10.04 -45.96
N MET A 200 -0.60 -8.85 -46.59
CA MET A 200 -1.60 -8.44 -47.59
C MET A 200 -1.36 -9.05 -48.97
N ILE A 201 -0.14 -9.50 -49.26
CA ILE A 201 0.23 -10.00 -50.62
C ILE A 201 -0.51 -11.29 -51.00
N PRO A 202 -0.64 -12.33 -50.15
CA PRO A 202 -1.27 -13.60 -50.55
C PRO A 202 -2.73 -13.47 -51.05
N PRO A 203 -3.64 -12.72 -50.38
CA PRO A 203 -4.99 -12.54 -50.93
C PRO A 203 -4.99 -11.79 -52.25
N TYR A 204 -4.07 -10.84 -52.45
CA TYR A 204 -3.96 -10.13 -53.71
C TYR A 204 -3.50 -11.05 -54.87
N LEU A 205 -2.52 -11.91 -54.61
CA LEU A 205 -2.03 -12.88 -55.60
C LEU A 205 -3.01 -13.98 -55.90
N SER A 206 -3.94 -14.28 -55.00
CA SER A 206 -5.00 -15.28 -55.24
C SER A 206 -5.97 -14.87 -56.35
N MET A 207 -6.16 -13.56 -56.56
CA MET A 207 -7.02 -13.01 -57.61
C MET A 207 -6.54 -13.40 -59.01
N PRO A 208 -5.32 -13.00 -59.48
CA PRO A 208 -4.84 -13.39 -60.81
C PRO A 208 -4.60 -14.92 -60.94
N LEU A 209 -4.29 -15.61 -59.83
CA LEU A 209 -4.19 -17.08 -59.85
C LEU A 209 -5.53 -17.74 -60.24
N MET A 210 -6.62 -17.23 -59.68
CA MET A 210 -7.97 -17.75 -60.02
C MET A 210 -8.35 -17.37 -61.44
N ASP A 211 -8.22 -16.11 -61.83
CA ASP A 211 -8.72 -15.58 -63.10
C ASP A 211 -7.86 -15.99 -64.30
N ASN A 212 -6.54 -16.10 -64.15
CA ASN A 212 -5.63 -16.37 -65.27
C ASN A 212 -5.23 -17.84 -65.42
N VAL A 213 -5.37 -18.63 -64.33
CA VAL A 213 -4.94 -20.05 -64.32
C VAL A 213 -6.09 -20.99 -64.14
N LEU A 214 -6.85 -20.89 -63.03
CA LEU A 214 -7.83 -21.91 -62.61
C LEU A 214 -9.09 -21.84 -63.47
N ILE A 215 -9.67 -20.68 -63.72
CA ILE A 215 -10.88 -20.50 -64.53
C ILE A 215 -10.65 -20.86 -65.99
N PRO A 216 -9.55 -20.39 -66.67
CA PRO A 216 -9.24 -20.85 -68.02
C PRO A 216 -9.04 -22.36 -68.13
N TYR A 217 -8.38 -22.99 -67.16
CA TYR A 217 -8.23 -24.46 -67.12
C TYR A 217 -9.57 -25.16 -67.03
N GLN A 218 -10.47 -24.72 -66.15
CA GLN A 218 -11.81 -25.27 -66.03
C GLN A 218 -12.63 -25.16 -67.33
N ASN A 219 -12.35 -24.13 -68.15
CA ASN A 219 -12.95 -23.87 -69.43
C ASN A 219 -12.24 -24.59 -70.62
N GLY A 220 -11.39 -25.60 -70.34
CA GLY A 220 -10.76 -26.45 -71.32
C GLY A 220 -9.47 -25.89 -71.95
N LYS A 221 -8.91 -24.79 -71.43
CA LYS A 221 -7.59 -24.25 -71.88
C LYS A 221 -6.48 -25.01 -71.17
N PRO A 222 -5.32 -25.24 -71.87
CA PRO A 222 -4.15 -25.84 -71.23
C PRO A 222 -3.62 -24.98 -70.06
N VAL A 223 -3.11 -25.65 -69.04
CA VAL A 223 -2.50 -24.96 -67.88
C VAL A 223 -1.18 -24.31 -68.30
N ASP A 224 -1.04 -23.01 -68.09
CA ASP A 224 0.25 -22.36 -68.24
C ASP A 224 1.08 -22.63 -66.97
N THR A 225 2.02 -23.60 -67.11
CA THR A 225 2.89 -24.01 -65.98
C THR A 225 3.82 -22.90 -65.53
N HIS A 226 4.16 -21.96 -66.40
CA HIS A 226 5.02 -20.81 -66.04
C HIS A 226 4.26 -19.83 -65.12
N LEU A 227 3.01 -19.51 -65.41
CA LEU A 227 2.17 -18.67 -64.56
C LEU A 227 1.88 -19.34 -63.22
N VAL A 228 1.62 -20.64 -63.20
CA VAL A 228 1.47 -21.38 -61.95
C VAL A 228 2.71 -21.27 -61.10
N PHE A 229 3.90 -21.53 -61.65
CA PHE A 229 5.15 -21.43 -60.96
C PHE A 229 5.40 -20.00 -60.42
N LEU A 230 5.10 -18.99 -61.21
CA LEU A 230 5.25 -17.59 -60.85
C LEU A 230 4.37 -17.22 -59.64
N TYR A 231 3.07 -17.56 -59.66
CA TYR A 231 2.17 -17.24 -58.54
C TYR A 231 2.48 -18.07 -57.30
N MET A 232 2.82 -19.35 -57.43
CA MET A 232 3.18 -20.22 -56.30
C MET A 232 4.50 -19.76 -55.67
N SER A 233 5.52 -19.38 -56.46
CA SER A 233 6.75 -18.83 -55.94
C SER A 233 6.53 -17.47 -55.24
N GLY A 234 5.65 -16.64 -55.80
CA GLY A 234 5.26 -15.37 -55.19
C GLY A 234 4.55 -15.53 -53.84
N LEU A 235 3.61 -16.47 -53.79
CA LEU A 235 2.91 -16.84 -52.53
C LEU A 235 3.90 -17.36 -51.48
N THR A 236 4.79 -18.29 -51.88
CA THR A 236 5.80 -18.85 -50.99
C THR A 236 6.77 -17.75 -50.48
N ALA A 237 7.26 -16.92 -51.40
CA ALA A 237 8.14 -15.81 -51.08
C ALA A 237 7.49 -14.80 -50.10
N SER A 238 6.23 -14.46 -50.36
CA SER A 238 5.46 -13.57 -49.45
C SER A 238 5.24 -14.17 -48.08
N ALA A 239 4.97 -15.51 -47.98
CA ALA A 239 4.83 -16.19 -46.73
C ALA A 239 6.15 -16.21 -45.91
N VAL A 240 7.26 -16.52 -46.58
CA VAL A 240 8.60 -16.49 -45.95
C VAL A 240 8.96 -15.07 -45.49
N LEU A 241 8.68 -14.05 -46.34
CA LEU A 241 8.92 -12.66 -45.99
C LEU A 241 8.09 -12.23 -44.80
N ALA A 242 6.80 -12.55 -44.77
CA ALA A 242 5.93 -12.24 -43.65
C ALA A 242 6.40 -12.93 -42.35
N TRP A 243 6.86 -14.17 -42.44
CA TRP A 243 7.42 -14.91 -41.30
C TRP A 243 8.70 -14.25 -40.76
N VAL A 244 9.68 -13.93 -41.59
CA VAL A 244 10.95 -13.30 -41.19
C VAL A 244 10.70 -11.91 -40.58
N LEU A 245 9.88 -11.08 -41.22
CA LEU A 245 9.54 -9.75 -40.71
C LEU A 245 8.73 -9.82 -39.43
N GLY A 246 7.82 -10.79 -39.33
CA GLY A 246 7.04 -11.04 -38.12
C GLY A 246 7.90 -11.48 -36.95
N TRP A 247 8.87 -12.38 -37.19
CA TRP A 247 9.86 -12.78 -36.17
C TRP A 247 10.69 -11.60 -35.71
N GLY A 248 11.26 -10.83 -36.67
CA GLY A 248 12.07 -9.65 -36.35
C GLY A 248 11.30 -8.60 -35.54
N LYS A 249 10.05 -8.30 -35.95
CA LYS A 249 9.13 -7.41 -35.23
C LYS A 249 8.96 -7.86 -33.77
N THR A 250 8.55 -9.11 -33.59
CA THR A 250 8.24 -9.65 -32.25
C THR A 250 9.47 -9.64 -31.36
N TYR A 251 10.64 -10.05 -31.89
CA TYR A 251 11.88 -10.07 -31.14
C TYR A 251 12.32 -8.66 -30.67
N VAL A 252 12.37 -7.70 -31.59
CA VAL A 252 12.82 -6.32 -31.28
C VAL A 252 11.89 -5.68 -30.24
N LEU A 253 10.60 -5.80 -30.42
CA LEU A 253 9.63 -5.14 -29.55
C LEU A 253 9.52 -5.83 -28.18
N ALA A 254 9.63 -7.16 -28.11
CA ALA A 254 9.70 -7.89 -26.83
C ALA A 254 10.96 -7.49 -26.03
N LEU A 255 12.13 -7.40 -26.70
CA LEU A 255 13.38 -6.97 -26.06
C LEU A 255 13.27 -5.55 -25.48
N VAL A 256 12.66 -4.63 -26.22
CA VAL A 256 12.48 -3.24 -25.75
C VAL A 256 11.53 -3.20 -24.56
N SER A 257 10.44 -3.96 -24.62
CA SER A 257 9.46 -4.02 -23.53
C SER A 257 10.08 -4.54 -22.24
N GLU A 258 10.88 -5.60 -22.31
CA GLU A 258 11.58 -6.15 -21.14
C GLU A 258 12.58 -5.16 -20.53
N ARG A 259 13.29 -4.39 -21.38
CA ARG A 259 14.18 -3.33 -20.89
C ARG A 259 13.43 -2.20 -20.21
N ILE A 260 12.31 -1.73 -20.79
CA ILE A 260 11.45 -0.73 -20.17
C ILE A 260 10.93 -1.23 -18.82
N GLY A 261 10.54 -2.51 -18.74
CA GLY A 261 10.08 -3.12 -17.50
C GLY A 261 11.18 -3.23 -16.43
N ALA A 262 12.39 -3.59 -16.84
CA ALA A 262 13.55 -3.62 -15.95
C ALA A 262 13.87 -2.23 -15.39
N ASP A 263 13.92 -1.21 -16.26
CA ASP A 263 14.14 0.18 -15.84
C ASP A 263 13.05 0.67 -14.89
N LEU A 264 11.79 0.32 -15.17
CA LEU A 264 10.65 0.69 -14.33
C LEU A 264 10.77 0.05 -12.95
N ARG A 265 11.06 -1.26 -12.87
CA ARG A 265 11.25 -1.98 -11.59
C ARG A 265 12.40 -1.38 -10.80
N THR A 266 13.56 -1.19 -11.42
CA THR A 266 14.75 -0.64 -10.78
C THR A 266 14.50 0.77 -10.24
N THR A 267 13.96 1.66 -11.09
CA THR A 267 13.67 3.05 -10.68
C THR A 267 12.65 3.10 -9.55
N THR A 268 11.61 2.25 -9.60
CA THR A 268 10.58 2.20 -8.55
C THR A 268 11.18 1.69 -7.23
N TYR A 269 12.02 0.67 -7.27
CA TYR A 269 12.67 0.11 -6.09
C TYR A 269 13.67 1.10 -5.48
N GLU A 270 14.52 1.73 -6.29
CA GLU A 270 15.46 2.77 -5.84
C GLU A 270 14.74 3.96 -5.19
N HIS A 271 13.62 4.39 -5.80
CA HIS A 271 12.81 5.45 -5.23
C HIS A 271 12.17 5.02 -3.91
N LEU A 272 11.63 3.81 -3.83
CA LEU A 272 11.04 3.26 -2.61
C LEU A 272 12.06 3.27 -1.45
N LEU A 273 13.32 2.90 -1.69
CA LEU A 273 14.37 2.90 -0.68
C LEU A 273 14.70 4.30 -0.15
N ARG A 274 14.40 5.36 -0.89
CA ARG A 274 14.59 6.77 -0.49
C ARG A 274 13.41 7.37 0.28
N LEU A 275 12.27 6.67 0.33
CA LEU A 275 11.11 7.13 1.07
C LEU A 275 11.31 6.99 2.58
N SER A 276 10.66 7.87 3.33
CA SER A 276 10.67 7.85 4.80
C SER A 276 9.92 6.65 5.38
N LEU A 277 10.20 6.29 6.63
CA LEU A 277 9.49 5.20 7.34
C LEU A 277 7.98 5.45 7.45
N GLU A 278 7.53 6.70 7.41
CA GLU A 278 6.11 7.06 7.41
C GLU A 278 5.36 6.38 6.25
N TYR A 279 5.98 6.33 5.08
CA TYR A 279 5.38 5.67 3.91
C TYR A 279 5.12 4.17 4.14
N PHE A 280 5.99 3.50 4.88
CA PHE A 280 5.89 2.06 5.16
C PHE A 280 4.93 1.75 6.31
N GLY A 281 4.77 2.66 7.28
CA GLY A 281 4.02 2.42 8.51
C GLY A 281 2.54 2.09 8.35
N GLY A 282 1.92 2.48 7.23
CA GLY A 282 0.51 2.19 6.94
C GLY A 282 0.27 1.17 5.83
N LYS A 283 1.33 0.54 5.28
CA LYS A 283 1.23 -0.34 4.11
C LYS A 283 1.68 -1.76 4.42
N ARG A 284 0.98 -2.73 3.85
CA ARG A 284 1.36 -4.14 3.97
C ARG A 284 2.54 -4.44 3.05
N THR A 285 3.53 -5.17 3.55
CA THR A 285 4.73 -5.57 2.77
C THR A 285 4.36 -6.30 1.47
N GLY A 286 3.36 -7.19 1.53
CA GLY A 286 2.87 -7.91 0.35
C GLY A 286 2.30 -7.00 -0.74
N ASP A 287 1.64 -5.87 -0.38
CA ASP A 287 1.15 -4.88 -1.34
C ASP A 287 2.31 -4.18 -2.07
N LEU A 288 3.36 -3.79 -1.33
CA LEU A 288 4.55 -3.17 -1.91
C LEU A 288 5.31 -4.13 -2.84
N MET A 289 5.48 -5.41 -2.42
CA MET A 289 6.07 -6.44 -3.27
C MET A 289 5.28 -6.66 -4.55
N SER A 290 3.94 -6.73 -4.46
CA SER A 290 3.06 -6.86 -5.61
C SER A 290 3.17 -5.68 -6.58
N ARG A 291 3.29 -4.45 -6.06
CA ARG A 291 3.44 -3.25 -6.90
C ARG A 291 4.72 -3.25 -7.72
N ILE A 292 5.85 -3.66 -7.11
CA ILE A 292 7.14 -3.70 -7.81
C ILE A 292 7.22 -4.89 -8.76
N GLY A 293 6.76 -6.08 -8.35
CA GLY A 293 6.81 -7.30 -9.14
C GLY A 293 5.66 -7.39 -10.14
N SER A 294 4.51 -7.87 -9.71
CA SER A 294 3.41 -8.25 -10.58
C SER A 294 2.76 -7.08 -11.33
N GLU A 295 2.73 -5.86 -10.75
CA GLU A 295 2.18 -4.71 -11.47
C GLU A 295 3.14 -4.25 -12.60
N SER A 296 4.45 -4.28 -12.36
CA SER A 296 5.44 -4.00 -13.42
C SER A 296 5.36 -5.04 -14.53
N ASP A 297 5.18 -6.33 -14.20
CA ASP A 297 5.02 -7.39 -15.20
C ASP A 297 3.74 -7.21 -16.03
N ARG A 298 2.63 -6.79 -15.42
CA ARG A 298 1.40 -6.45 -16.15
C ARG A 298 1.64 -5.33 -17.18
N ILE A 299 2.41 -4.33 -16.82
CA ILE A 299 2.77 -3.24 -17.75
C ILE A 299 3.68 -3.77 -18.87
N CYS A 300 4.66 -4.63 -18.56
CA CYS A 300 5.53 -5.25 -19.57
C CYS A 300 4.71 -6.09 -20.55
N VAL A 301 3.82 -6.97 -20.07
CA VAL A 301 2.94 -7.79 -20.90
C VAL A 301 2.01 -6.92 -21.75
N PHE A 302 1.48 -5.84 -21.21
CA PHE A 302 0.69 -4.88 -21.97
C PHE A 302 1.49 -4.26 -23.11
N LEU A 303 2.71 -3.79 -22.85
CA LEU A 303 3.57 -3.17 -23.86
C LEU A 303 4.06 -4.16 -24.91
N SER A 304 4.45 -5.38 -24.49
CA SER A 304 5.07 -6.38 -25.38
C SER A 304 4.10 -7.15 -26.26
N LEU A 305 2.88 -7.39 -25.75
CA LEU A 305 1.89 -8.19 -26.47
C LEU A 305 0.69 -7.34 -26.89
N HIS A 306 -0.05 -6.83 -25.92
CA HIS A 306 -1.39 -6.27 -26.19
C HIS A 306 -1.36 -4.95 -26.97
N LEU A 307 -0.43 -4.04 -26.65
CA LEU A 307 -0.30 -2.77 -27.37
C LEU A 307 0.17 -3.00 -28.81
N LEU A 308 1.09 -3.95 -28.99
CA LEU A 308 1.62 -4.29 -30.31
C LEU A 308 0.60 -5.00 -31.19
N ASP A 309 -0.13 -5.98 -30.61
CA ASP A 309 -1.21 -6.65 -31.31
C ASP A 309 -2.29 -5.66 -31.73
N PHE A 310 -2.69 -4.77 -30.80
CA PHE A 310 -3.65 -3.72 -31.11
C PHE A 310 -3.17 -2.77 -32.22
N ALA A 311 -1.92 -2.33 -32.19
CA ALA A 311 -1.35 -1.49 -33.21
C ALA A 311 -1.27 -2.22 -34.58
N SER A 312 -0.87 -3.50 -34.57
CA SER A 312 -0.88 -4.35 -35.75
C SER A 312 -2.29 -4.56 -36.30
N ASP A 313 -3.28 -4.76 -35.43
CA ASP A 313 -4.68 -4.95 -35.82
C ASP A 313 -5.28 -3.68 -36.42
N CYS A 314 -5.03 -2.51 -35.81
CA CYS A 314 -5.42 -1.22 -36.38
C CYS A 314 -4.80 -0.99 -37.78
N LEU A 315 -3.51 -1.26 -37.90
CA LEU A 315 -2.80 -1.11 -39.19
C LEU A 315 -3.37 -2.07 -40.24
N MET A 316 -3.61 -3.34 -39.86
CA MET A 316 -4.20 -4.35 -40.73
C MET A 316 -5.59 -3.94 -41.21
N ILE A 317 -6.43 -3.42 -40.32
CA ILE A 317 -7.78 -2.92 -40.64
C ILE A 317 -7.71 -1.76 -41.62
N ILE A 318 -6.83 -0.78 -41.38
CA ILE A 318 -6.67 0.38 -42.27
C ILE A 318 -6.16 -0.06 -43.64
N MET A 319 -5.08 -0.88 -43.68
CA MET A 319 -4.51 -1.33 -44.95
C MET A 319 -5.50 -2.20 -45.73
N THR A 320 -6.19 -3.11 -45.09
CA THR A 320 -7.23 -3.94 -45.72
C THR A 320 -8.36 -3.07 -46.26
N GLY A 321 -8.84 -2.10 -45.49
CA GLY A 321 -9.86 -1.15 -45.95
C GLY A 321 -9.43 -0.38 -47.19
N VAL A 322 -8.22 0.15 -47.20
CA VAL A 322 -7.65 0.86 -48.41
C VAL A 322 -7.62 -0.08 -49.62
N ILE A 323 -7.12 -1.31 -49.44
CA ILE A 323 -7.04 -2.29 -50.57
C ILE A 323 -8.45 -2.64 -51.08
N LEU A 324 -9.41 -2.88 -50.21
CA LEU A 324 -10.79 -3.20 -50.62
C LEU A 324 -11.42 -2.04 -51.41
N PHE A 325 -11.23 -0.80 -51.00
CA PHE A 325 -11.70 0.38 -51.74
C PHE A 325 -11.03 0.57 -53.09
N THR A 326 -9.76 0.19 -53.23
CA THR A 326 -9.05 0.26 -54.50
C THR A 326 -9.46 -0.84 -55.51
N ILE A 327 -9.93 -1.99 -55.01
CA ILE A 327 -10.38 -3.10 -55.84
C ILE A 327 -11.82 -2.85 -56.36
N ASP A 328 -12.77 -2.69 -55.45
CA ASP A 328 -14.16 -2.37 -55.76
C ASP A 328 -14.82 -1.56 -54.63
N PRO A 329 -15.16 -0.25 -54.82
CA PRO A 329 -15.71 0.61 -53.79
C PRO A 329 -17.10 0.16 -53.30
N TRP A 330 -17.97 -0.40 -54.19
CA TRP A 330 -19.30 -0.80 -53.80
C TRP A 330 -19.28 -2.04 -52.91
N LEU A 331 -18.47 -3.01 -53.25
CA LEU A 331 -18.30 -4.24 -52.47
C LEU A 331 -17.60 -3.90 -51.13
N ALA A 332 -16.69 -2.92 -51.11
CA ALA A 332 -16.06 -2.41 -49.87
C ALA A 332 -17.06 -1.77 -48.93
N ILE A 333 -18.03 -0.96 -49.42
CA ILE A 333 -19.11 -0.38 -48.61
C ILE A 333 -19.96 -1.46 -47.99
N VAL A 334 -20.32 -2.49 -48.78
CA VAL A 334 -21.10 -3.66 -48.29
C VAL A 334 -20.33 -4.41 -47.19
N THR A 335 -19.01 -4.58 -47.36
CA THR A 335 -18.13 -5.18 -46.33
C THR A 335 -18.11 -4.38 -45.03
N LEU A 336 -18.15 -3.06 -45.11
CA LEU A 336 -18.12 -2.20 -43.92
C LEU A 336 -19.50 -2.05 -43.26
N ALA A 337 -20.60 -2.42 -43.89
CA ALA A 337 -21.97 -2.25 -43.40
C ALA A 337 -22.22 -2.87 -41.99
N PRO A 338 -21.66 -4.03 -41.59
CA PRO A 338 -21.84 -4.58 -40.25
C PRO A 338 -21.07 -3.80 -39.15
N LEU A 339 -20.04 -3.03 -39.47
CA LEU A 339 -19.18 -2.36 -38.51
C LEU A 339 -19.90 -1.40 -37.55
N PRO A 340 -20.78 -0.49 -38.01
CA PRO A 340 -21.52 0.40 -37.11
C PRO A 340 -22.32 -0.38 -36.08
N PHE A 341 -22.89 -1.52 -36.48
CA PHE A 341 -23.69 -2.37 -35.59
C PHE A 341 -22.79 -3.11 -34.56
N ILE A 342 -21.65 -3.63 -35.00
CA ILE A 342 -20.66 -4.25 -34.11
C ILE A 342 -20.10 -3.18 -33.12
N ALA A 343 -19.78 -1.98 -33.59
CA ALA A 343 -19.32 -0.89 -32.75
C ALA A 343 -20.37 -0.46 -31.70
N TRP A 344 -21.64 -0.40 -32.10
CA TRP A 344 -22.75 -0.13 -31.22
C TRP A 344 -22.89 -1.24 -30.13
N LEU A 345 -22.82 -2.51 -30.51
CA LEU A 345 -22.87 -3.65 -29.60
C LEU A 345 -21.70 -3.62 -28.59
N ILE A 346 -20.47 -3.32 -29.06
CA ILE A 346 -19.30 -3.14 -28.20
C ILE A 346 -19.56 -2.00 -27.21
N HIS A 347 -20.09 -0.86 -27.68
CA HIS A 347 -20.40 0.28 -26.81
C HIS A 347 -21.44 -0.08 -25.73
N LEU A 348 -22.47 -0.84 -26.09
CA LEU A 348 -23.54 -1.27 -25.18
C LEU A 348 -23.01 -2.17 -24.04
N VAL A 349 -22.06 -3.07 -24.33
CA VAL A 349 -21.57 -4.07 -23.36
C VAL A 349 -20.32 -3.59 -22.62
N ARG A 350 -19.60 -2.63 -23.17
CA ARG A 350 -18.29 -2.14 -22.67
C ARG A 350 -18.30 -1.83 -21.17
N ASP A 351 -19.29 -1.07 -20.68
CA ASP A 351 -19.32 -0.62 -19.30
C ASP A 351 -19.62 -1.77 -18.32
N ARG A 352 -20.46 -2.73 -18.75
CA ARG A 352 -20.73 -3.95 -17.97
C ARG A 352 -19.50 -4.84 -17.86
N LEU A 353 -18.77 -5.01 -18.96
CA LEU A 353 -17.52 -5.80 -18.95
C LEU A 353 -16.45 -5.12 -18.09
N ARG A 354 -16.29 -3.82 -18.24
CA ARG A 354 -15.31 -3.03 -17.48
C ARG A 354 -15.56 -3.16 -15.98
N THR A 355 -16.76 -2.84 -15.52
CA THR A 355 -17.10 -2.93 -14.08
C THR A 355 -17.06 -4.36 -13.57
N GLY A 356 -17.40 -5.34 -14.42
CA GLY A 356 -17.29 -6.76 -14.11
C GLY A 356 -15.84 -7.19 -13.86
N PHE A 357 -14.90 -6.82 -14.74
CA PHE A 357 -13.48 -7.15 -14.58
C PHE A 357 -12.86 -6.45 -13.34
N GLU A 358 -13.21 -5.20 -13.08
CA GLU A 358 -12.77 -4.49 -11.86
C GLU A 358 -13.26 -5.19 -10.59
N LYS A 359 -14.51 -5.68 -10.61
CA LYS A 359 -15.09 -6.42 -9.48
C LYS A 359 -14.37 -7.77 -9.26
N ILE A 360 -14.02 -8.48 -10.33
CA ILE A 360 -13.23 -9.73 -10.24
C ILE A 360 -11.89 -9.46 -9.57
N ASP A 361 -11.16 -8.43 -10.00
CA ASP A 361 -9.84 -8.11 -9.44
C ASP A 361 -9.92 -7.76 -7.96
N ARG A 362 -10.99 -7.07 -7.53
CA ARG A 362 -11.24 -6.75 -6.10
C ARG A 362 -11.51 -8.00 -5.28
N VAL A 363 -12.43 -8.84 -5.73
CA VAL A 363 -12.82 -10.06 -5.00
C VAL A 363 -11.67 -11.08 -4.98
N TRP A 364 -10.84 -11.12 -6.03
CA TRP A 364 -9.60 -11.90 -5.99
C TRP A 364 -8.63 -11.39 -4.92
N GLY A 365 -8.58 -10.07 -4.73
CA GLY A 365 -7.84 -9.46 -3.61
C GLY A 365 -8.32 -9.95 -2.24
N GLU A 366 -9.63 -10.15 -2.04
CA GLU A 366 -10.18 -10.71 -0.78
C GLU A 366 -9.68 -12.15 -0.55
N VAL A 367 -9.66 -13.00 -1.58
CA VAL A 367 -9.11 -14.37 -1.52
C VAL A 367 -7.62 -14.34 -1.14
N THR A 368 -6.85 -13.47 -1.80
CA THR A 368 -5.42 -13.32 -1.54
C THR A 368 -5.14 -12.80 -0.13
N ASN A 369 -5.99 -11.90 0.39
CA ASN A 369 -5.85 -11.39 1.76
C ASN A 369 -6.02 -12.50 2.81
N VAL A 370 -6.96 -13.45 2.59
CA VAL A 370 -7.11 -14.60 3.50
C VAL A 370 -5.81 -15.42 3.55
N LEU A 371 -5.17 -15.66 2.40
CA LEU A 371 -3.88 -16.38 2.34
C LEU A 371 -2.76 -15.59 3.02
N ALA A 372 -2.69 -14.28 2.76
CA ALA A 372 -1.68 -13.40 3.32
C ALA A 372 -1.75 -13.27 4.86
N ASP A 373 -2.94 -13.45 5.44
CA ASP A 373 -3.13 -13.47 6.89
C ASP A 373 -2.84 -14.87 7.46
N THR A 374 -3.35 -15.94 6.82
CA THR A 374 -3.31 -17.31 7.35
C THR A 374 -1.91 -17.93 7.30
N ILE A 375 -1.15 -17.72 6.20
CA ILE A 375 0.17 -18.36 6.02
C ILE A 375 1.19 -17.88 7.05
N PRO A 376 1.40 -16.58 7.29
CA PRO A 376 2.29 -16.13 8.36
C PRO A 376 1.80 -16.52 9.76
N GLY A 377 0.48 -16.58 9.96
CA GLY A 377 -0.17 -16.96 11.20
C GLY A 377 -0.34 -18.48 11.41
N ILE A 378 0.27 -19.33 10.56
CA ILE A 378 0.01 -20.79 10.56
C ILE A 378 0.27 -21.47 11.91
N ARG A 379 1.27 -20.99 12.67
CA ARG A 379 1.55 -21.50 14.02
C ARG A 379 0.38 -21.28 14.97
N VAL A 380 -0.27 -20.13 14.89
CA VAL A 380 -1.45 -19.80 15.69
C VAL A 380 -2.62 -20.69 15.29
N VAL A 381 -2.87 -20.84 13.97
CA VAL A 381 -3.92 -21.73 13.45
C VAL A 381 -3.73 -23.15 13.97
N LYS A 382 -2.49 -23.67 13.93
CA LYS A 382 -2.14 -25.01 14.42
C LYS A 382 -2.27 -25.12 15.94
N ALA A 383 -1.75 -24.14 16.69
CA ALA A 383 -1.79 -24.15 18.14
C ALA A 383 -3.22 -24.17 18.71
N PHE A 384 -4.14 -23.50 18.02
CA PHE A 384 -5.55 -23.43 18.42
C PHE A 384 -6.46 -24.41 17.67
N ALA A 385 -5.90 -25.31 16.84
CA ALA A 385 -6.65 -26.27 16.02
C ALA A 385 -7.79 -25.64 15.19
N GLN A 386 -7.53 -24.46 14.58
CA GLN A 386 -8.52 -23.69 13.84
C GLN A 386 -8.44 -23.89 12.31
N GLU A 387 -7.88 -24.99 11.83
CA GLU A 387 -7.74 -25.29 10.39
C GLU A 387 -9.09 -25.30 9.67
N ALA A 388 -10.11 -25.89 10.31
CA ALA A 388 -11.45 -25.96 9.73
C ALA A 388 -12.09 -24.57 9.57
N ARG A 389 -11.86 -23.67 10.53
CA ARG A 389 -12.33 -22.29 10.50
C ARG A 389 -11.68 -21.51 9.37
N GLU A 390 -10.35 -21.56 9.24
CA GLU A 390 -9.62 -20.85 8.20
C GLU A 390 -9.92 -21.44 6.81
N ALA A 391 -10.04 -22.77 6.68
CA ALA A 391 -10.48 -23.40 5.43
C ALA A 391 -11.89 -22.95 5.05
N ASN A 392 -12.80 -22.75 5.99
CA ASN A 392 -14.14 -22.25 5.70
C ASN A 392 -14.14 -20.77 5.31
N ARG A 393 -13.29 -19.94 5.96
CA ARG A 393 -13.08 -18.53 5.59
C ARG A 393 -12.59 -18.40 4.15
N PHE A 394 -11.58 -19.20 3.77
CA PHE A 394 -11.07 -19.26 2.40
C PHE A 394 -12.15 -19.73 1.42
N ARG A 395 -12.89 -20.81 1.76
CA ARG A 395 -13.97 -21.36 0.93
C ARG A 395 -15.07 -20.31 0.69
N THR A 396 -15.41 -19.50 1.66
CA THR A 396 -16.42 -18.44 1.54
C THR A 396 -15.95 -17.34 0.59
N ALA A 397 -14.72 -16.85 0.74
CA ALA A 397 -14.13 -15.86 -0.16
C ALA A 397 -14.03 -16.39 -1.59
N ASN A 398 -13.61 -17.67 -1.76
CA ASN A 398 -13.50 -18.30 -3.08
C ASN A 398 -14.88 -18.53 -3.74
N LYS A 399 -15.92 -18.87 -2.97
CA LYS A 399 -17.30 -18.95 -3.49
C LYS A 399 -17.80 -17.59 -3.97
N HIS A 400 -17.46 -16.51 -3.24
CA HIS A 400 -17.80 -15.14 -3.67
C HIS A 400 -17.10 -14.80 -4.99
N ASN A 401 -15.80 -15.11 -5.11
CA ASN A 401 -15.04 -14.93 -6.34
C ASN A 401 -15.66 -15.72 -7.51
N LEU A 402 -16.02 -17.00 -7.30
CA LEU A 402 -16.68 -17.82 -8.30
C LEU A 402 -18.01 -17.19 -8.79
N ALA A 403 -18.84 -16.71 -7.88
CA ALA A 403 -20.13 -16.10 -8.22
C ALA A 403 -19.98 -14.81 -9.05
N VAL A 404 -18.95 -14.01 -8.77
CA VAL A 404 -18.64 -12.79 -9.53
C VAL A 404 -18.14 -13.14 -10.93
N ASN A 405 -17.22 -14.12 -11.04
CA ASN A 405 -16.72 -14.61 -12.33
C ASN A 405 -17.84 -15.20 -13.19
N ASP A 406 -18.73 -15.99 -12.61
CA ASP A 406 -19.85 -16.61 -13.32
C ASP A 406 -20.79 -15.56 -13.94
N ARG A 407 -21.08 -14.49 -13.20
CA ARG A 407 -21.90 -13.38 -13.74
C ARG A 407 -21.26 -12.68 -14.93
N LEU A 408 -19.94 -12.43 -14.87
CA LEU A 408 -19.23 -11.82 -15.98
C LEU A 408 -19.14 -12.78 -17.17
N ASN A 409 -18.85 -14.07 -16.91
CA ASN A 409 -18.77 -15.10 -17.93
C ASN A 409 -20.10 -15.25 -18.69
N LYS A 410 -21.26 -15.13 -18.04
CA LYS A 410 -22.57 -15.10 -18.70
C LYS A 410 -22.71 -13.96 -19.72
N VAL A 411 -22.21 -12.77 -19.39
CA VAL A 411 -22.20 -11.63 -20.31
C VAL A 411 -21.23 -11.88 -21.46
N TRP A 412 -20.01 -12.35 -21.14
CA TRP A 412 -18.97 -12.60 -22.12
C TRP A 412 -19.33 -13.73 -23.09
N SER A 413 -19.91 -14.82 -22.58
CA SER A 413 -20.32 -16.00 -23.39
C SER A 413 -21.45 -15.70 -24.37
N LEU A 414 -22.23 -14.67 -24.15
CA LEU A 414 -23.22 -14.20 -25.11
C LEU A 414 -22.60 -13.18 -26.10
N PHE A 415 -21.74 -12.28 -25.59
CA PHE A 415 -21.18 -11.20 -26.40
C PHE A 415 -20.25 -11.70 -27.51
N SER A 416 -19.27 -12.56 -27.19
CA SER A 416 -18.28 -13.01 -28.16
C SER A 416 -18.90 -13.80 -29.33
N PRO A 417 -19.76 -14.84 -29.12
CA PRO A 417 -20.43 -15.51 -30.21
C PRO A 417 -21.35 -14.60 -31.02
N THR A 418 -21.98 -13.60 -30.41
CA THR A 418 -22.82 -12.63 -31.14
C THR A 418 -21.99 -11.81 -32.11
N VAL A 419 -20.80 -11.32 -31.69
CA VAL A 419 -19.88 -10.61 -32.60
C VAL A 419 -19.45 -11.54 -33.73
N SER A 420 -19.06 -12.81 -33.46
CA SER A 420 -18.67 -13.78 -34.48
C SER A 420 -19.81 -14.06 -35.45
N PHE A 421 -21.03 -14.22 -34.94
CA PHE A 421 -22.21 -14.41 -35.82
C PHE A 421 -22.43 -13.21 -36.75
N LEU A 422 -22.31 -11.98 -36.26
CA LEU A 422 -22.44 -10.78 -37.09
C LEU A 422 -21.35 -10.68 -38.17
N THR A 423 -20.12 -11.10 -37.83
CA THR A 423 -19.02 -11.11 -38.82
C THR A 423 -19.25 -12.21 -39.88
N GLU A 424 -19.73 -13.39 -39.52
CA GLU A 424 -20.10 -14.44 -40.47
C GLU A 424 -21.25 -14.02 -41.35
N LEU A 425 -22.29 -13.37 -40.79
CA LEU A 425 -23.39 -12.80 -41.58
C LEU A 425 -22.84 -11.73 -42.56
N GLY A 426 -21.88 -10.90 -42.16
CA GLY A 426 -21.21 -9.98 -43.06
C GLY A 426 -20.53 -10.67 -44.25
N ILE A 427 -19.83 -11.79 -43.99
CA ILE A 427 -19.22 -12.60 -45.07
C ILE A 427 -20.29 -13.17 -46.01
N LEU A 428 -21.41 -13.67 -45.51
CA LEU A 428 -22.53 -14.15 -46.34
C LEU A 428 -23.10 -13.02 -47.22
N VAL A 429 -23.27 -11.84 -46.69
CA VAL A 429 -23.72 -10.67 -47.49
C VAL A 429 -22.73 -10.34 -48.61
N ILE A 430 -21.42 -10.42 -48.33
CA ILE A 430 -20.37 -10.23 -49.36
C ILE A 430 -20.50 -11.29 -50.45
N TRP A 431 -20.74 -12.55 -50.09
CA TRP A 431 -20.96 -13.62 -51.06
C TRP A 431 -22.19 -13.35 -51.92
N VAL A 432 -23.35 -13.03 -51.34
CA VAL A 432 -24.61 -12.78 -52.08
C VAL A 432 -24.43 -11.59 -53.03
N PHE A 433 -23.92 -10.46 -52.55
CA PHE A 433 -23.73 -9.28 -53.35
C PHE A 433 -22.64 -9.48 -54.40
N GLY A 434 -21.54 -10.14 -54.04
CA GLY A 434 -20.43 -10.45 -54.95
C GLY A 434 -20.83 -11.39 -56.09
N ILE A 435 -21.62 -12.46 -55.80
CA ILE A 435 -22.17 -13.35 -56.84
C ILE A 435 -23.07 -12.56 -57.81
N TRP A 436 -23.89 -11.65 -57.28
CA TRP A 436 -24.71 -10.78 -58.09
C TRP A 436 -23.87 -9.90 -58.99
N GLN A 437 -22.77 -9.28 -58.49
CA GLN A 437 -21.83 -8.49 -59.29
C GLN A 437 -21.09 -9.31 -60.36
N VAL A 438 -20.65 -10.53 -60.01
CA VAL A 438 -20.04 -11.48 -60.97
C VAL A 438 -21.03 -11.85 -62.08
N SER A 439 -22.29 -12.11 -61.76
CA SER A 439 -23.33 -12.40 -62.74
C SER A 439 -23.60 -11.27 -63.72
N LYS A 440 -23.32 -10.03 -63.31
CA LYS A 440 -23.36 -8.82 -64.14
C LYS A 440 -22.04 -8.51 -64.87
N SER A 441 -21.01 -9.35 -64.68
CA SER A 441 -19.67 -9.15 -65.23
C SER A 441 -18.98 -7.86 -64.79
N HIS A 442 -19.38 -7.30 -63.62
CA HIS A 442 -18.72 -6.12 -63.07
C HIS A 442 -17.42 -6.47 -62.36
N ILE A 443 -17.35 -7.67 -61.76
CA ILE A 443 -16.14 -8.19 -61.10
C ILE A 443 -15.88 -9.63 -61.54
N THR A 444 -14.63 -10.09 -61.35
CA THR A 444 -14.25 -11.47 -61.65
C THR A 444 -14.42 -12.37 -60.40
N VAL A 445 -14.40 -13.69 -60.60
CA VAL A 445 -14.45 -14.68 -59.52
C VAL A 445 -13.21 -14.55 -58.63
N GLY A 446 -12.05 -14.27 -59.22
CA GLY A 446 -10.80 -14.03 -58.49
C GLY A 446 -10.89 -12.82 -57.58
N VAL A 447 -11.49 -11.71 -58.06
CA VAL A 447 -11.76 -10.52 -57.25
C VAL A 447 -12.65 -10.85 -56.05
N LEU A 448 -13.77 -11.59 -56.24
CA LEU A 448 -14.66 -11.98 -55.18
C LEU A 448 -13.95 -12.86 -54.11
N THR A 449 -13.14 -13.83 -54.56
CA THR A 449 -12.36 -14.70 -53.69
C THR A 449 -11.35 -13.90 -52.82
N ALA A 450 -10.65 -12.94 -53.46
CA ALA A 450 -9.76 -12.06 -52.71
C ALA A 450 -10.51 -11.19 -51.70
N PHE A 451 -11.67 -10.65 -52.07
CA PHE A 451 -12.53 -9.88 -51.18
C PHE A 451 -12.95 -10.67 -49.95
N VAL A 452 -13.44 -11.87 -50.11
CA VAL A 452 -13.82 -12.75 -49.00
C VAL A 452 -12.64 -13.06 -48.11
N THR A 453 -11.45 -13.31 -48.68
CA THR A 453 -10.24 -13.58 -47.93
C THR A 453 -9.80 -12.36 -47.11
N TYR A 454 -9.81 -11.17 -47.70
CA TYR A 454 -9.50 -9.92 -46.98
C TYR A 454 -10.52 -9.62 -45.90
N SER A 455 -11.82 -9.80 -46.20
CA SER A 455 -12.91 -9.54 -45.25
C SER A 455 -12.85 -10.47 -44.04
N THR A 456 -12.53 -11.75 -44.24
CA THR A 456 -12.32 -12.72 -43.17
C THR A 456 -11.18 -12.30 -42.23
N ARG A 457 -10.05 -11.84 -42.80
CA ARG A 457 -8.93 -11.29 -42.00
C ARG A 457 -9.30 -10.01 -41.27
N PHE A 458 -10.03 -9.13 -41.94
CA PHE A 458 -10.50 -7.86 -41.38
C PHE A 458 -11.42 -8.09 -40.17
N TYR A 459 -12.43 -8.91 -40.31
CA TYR A 459 -13.38 -9.21 -39.23
C TYR A 459 -12.72 -9.95 -38.06
N GLY A 460 -11.81 -10.89 -38.34
CA GLY A 460 -11.07 -11.58 -37.28
C GLY A 460 -10.25 -10.63 -36.37
N ARG A 461 -9.83 -9.46 -36.88
CA ARG A 461 -9.13 -8.46 -36.08
C ARG A 461 -10.06 -7.63 -35.21
N LEU A 462 -11.33 -7.48 -35.57
CA LEU A 462 -12.31 -6.76 -34.75
C LEU A 462 -12.61 -7.48 -33.44
N ASP A 463 -12.64 -8.82 -33.46
CA ASP A 463 -12.83 -9.61 -32.23
C ASP A 463 -11.66 -9.41 -31.23
N SER A 464 -10.43 -9.37 -31.73
CA SER A 464 -9.26 -9.14 -30.88
C SER A 464 -9.24 -7.73 -30.26
N MET A 465 -9.71 -6.71 -30.99
CA MET A 465 -9.79 -5.32 -30.50
C MET A 465 -10.73 -5.15 -29.32
N SER A 466 -11.76 -5.96 -29.18
CA SER A 466 -12.69 -5.88 -28.05
C SER A 466 -12.01 -6.14 -26.71
N ARG A 467 -10.98 -6.98 -26.68
CA ARG A 467 -10.22 -7.37 -25.49
C ARG A 467 -9.27 -6.29 -24.99
N ILE A 468 -8.78 -5.41 -25.89
CA ILE A 468 -7.78 -4.39 -25.53
C ILE A 468 -8.28 -3.41 -24.47
N VAL A 469 -9.59 -3.11 -24.46
CA VAL A 469 -10.18 -2.18 -23.49
C VAL A 469 -9.96 -2.64 -22.06
N SER A 470 -10.23 -3.93 -21.78
CA SER A 470 -10.05 -4.51 -20.44
C SER A 470 -8.57 -4.53 -20.04
N VAL A 471 -7.70 -4.96 -20.95
CA VAL A 471 -6.27 -5.08 -20.67
C VAL A 471 -5.64 -3.70 -20.47
N THR A 472 -6.00 -2.71 -21.30
CA THR A 472 -5.54 -1.32 -21.17
C THR A 472 -5.94 -0.74 -19.82
N GLN A 473 -7.18 -0.99 -19.37
CA GLN A 473 -7.66 -0.49 -18.07
C GLN A 473 -6.91 -1.12 -16.91
N LYS A 474 -6.67 -2.43 -16.94
CA LYS A 474 -5.86 -3.13 -15.92
C LYS A 474 -4.44 -2.61 -15.87
N SER A 475 -3.84 -2.37 -17.02
CA SER A 475 -2.48 -1.82 -17.12
C SER A 475 -2.41 -0.36 -16.69
N ALA A 476 -3.45 0.44 -16.96
CA ALA A 476 -3.55 1.81 -16.46
C ALA A 476 -3.66 1.84 -14.93
N SER A 477 -4.41 0.92 -14.33
CA SER A 477 -4.47 0.75 -12.86
C SER A 477 -3.11 0.36 -12.28
N ALA A 478 -2.41 -0.58 -12.90
CA ALA A 478 -1.06 -0.99 -12.52
C ALA A 478 -0.08 0.19 -12.60
N ALA A 479 -0.09 0.92 -13.72
CA ALA A 479 0.74 2.10 -13.91
C ALA A 479 0.45 3.18 -12.87
N LYS A 480 -0.81 3.44 -12.54
CA LYS A 480 -1.17 4.40 -11.50
C LYS A 480 -0.55 4.01 -10.15
N ARG A 481 -0.68 2.75 -9.73
CA ARG A 481 -0.11 2.27 -8.46
C ARG A 481 1.41 2.39 -8.38
N ILE A 482 2.11 2.21 -9.50
CA ILE A 482 3.56 2.42 -9.58
C ILE A 482 3.88 3.92 -9.52
N PHE A 483 3.16 4.75 -10.27
CA PHE A 483 3.37 6.21 -10.24
C PHE A 483 2.98 6.82 -8.89
N ASP A 484 2.02 6.25 -8.15
CA ASP A 484 1.73 6.65 -6.77
C ASP A 484 2.93 6.45 -5.84
N ILE A 485 3.80 5.47 -6.12
CA ILE A 485 5.09 5.34 -5.42
C ILE A 485 6.06 6.41 -5.91
N LEU A 486 6.26 6.52 -7.24
CA LEU A 486 7.26 7.41 -7.85
C LEU A 486 6.98 8.90 -7.64
N ASP A 487 5.71 9.27 -7.48
CA ASP A 487 5.29 10.66 -7.22
C ASP A 487 5.30 11.00 -5.71
N HIS A 488 5.43 10.00 -4.84
CA HIS A 488 5.45 10.24 -3.40
C HIS A 488 6.74 10.92 -2.99
N VAL A 489 6.60 12.06 -2.31
CA VAL A 489 7.73 12.82 -1.78
C VAL A 489 8.01 12.37 -0.36
N SER A 490 9.27 12.06 -0.05
CA SER A 490 9.69 11.68 1.30
C SER A 490 9.45 12.82 2.29
N SER A 491 8.89 12.52 3.47
CA SER A 491 8.78 13.49 4.58
C SER A 491 10.12 13.82 5.24
N VAL A 492 11.19 13.10 4.85
CA VAL A 492 12.58 13.38 5.24
C VAL A 492 13.37 13.71 3.98
N PRO A 493 13.33 14.97 3.52
CA PRO A 493 13.98 15.37 2.27
C PRO A 493 15.51 15.46 2.45
N GLU A 494 16.23 15.12 1.38
CA GLU A 494 17.67 15.42 1.31
C GLU A 494 17.89 16.94 1.12
N PRO A 495 18.83 17.56 1.84
CA PRO A 495 19.14 18.97 1.65
C PRO A 495 19.78 19.22 0.29
N VAL A 496 19.43 20.34 -0.34
CA VAL A 496 19.97 20.73 -1.65
C VAL A 496 21.50 20.90 -1.62
N ASN A 497 22.01 21.49 -0.52
CA ASN A 497 23.45 21.69 -0.29
C ASN A 497 23.79 21.08 1.07
N PRO A 498 24.11 19.79 1.15
CA PRO A 498 24.40 19.14 2.43
C PRO A 498 25.68 19.70 3.07
N ALA A 499 25.60 20.00 4.36
CA ALA A 499 26.76 20.37 5.14
C ALA A 499 27.71 19.16 5.27
N LYS A 500 29.01 19.40 5.10
CA LYS A 500 30.00 18.32 5.29
C LYS A 500 30.12 17.94 6.76
N LEU A 501 30.18 16.66 7.01
CA LEU A 501 30.38 16.03 8.31
C LEU A 501 31.83 15.48 8.37
N GLU A 502 32.80 16.30 8.76
CA GLU A 502 34.23 15.92 8.74
C GLU A 502 34.64 15.09 9.97
N LYS A 503 34.21 15.48 11.15
CA LYS A 503 34.48 14.76 12.41
C LYS A 503 33.28 14.93 13.34
N VAL A 504 32.73 13.85 13.82
CA VAL A 504 31.63 13.84 14.77
C VAL A 504 32.16 13.64 16.16
N GLU A 505 31.88 14.60 17.05
CA GLU A 505 32.16 14.48 18.50
C GLU A 505 31.06 13.66 19.18
N GLY A 506 29.80 13.89 18.78
CA GLY A 506 28.63 13.17 19.26
C GLY A 506 27.82 13.92 20.31
N ASN A 507 27.93 15.27 20.38
CA ASN A 507 27.02 16.06 21.21
C ASN A 507 25.66 16.17 20.53
N ILE A 508 24.58 15.82 21.22
CA ILE A 508 23.22 15.90 20.70
C ILE A 508 22.41 16.86 21.56
N THR A 509 21.88 17.91 20.94
CA THR A 509 21.02 18.90 21.60
C THR A 509 19.62 18.90 20.97
N LEU A 510 18.59 18.61 21.75
CA LEU A 510 17.19 18.74 21.37
C LEU A 510 16.66 20.09 21.89
N ARG A 511 16.03 20.89 21.02
CA ARG A 511 15.47 22.20 21.36
C ARG A 511 13.99 22.23 21.04
N GLU A 512 13.15 22.27 22.07
CA GLU A 512 11.67 22.35 21.94
C GLU A 512 11.10 21.37 20.92
N VAL A 513 11.59 20.11 20.92
CA VAL A 513 11.23 19.11 19.92
C VAL A 513 9.79 18.68 20.10
N GLY A 514 8.97 18.96 19.07
CA GLY A 514 7.60 18.51 18.94
C GLY A 514 7.42 17.56 17.75
N PHE A 515 6.61 16.50 17.94
CA PHE A 515 6.30 15.55 16.89
C PHE A 515 4.92 14.94 17.03
N ARG A 516 4.28 14.66 15.87
CA ARG A 516 2.96 14.03 15.78
C ARG A 516 2.91 12.96 14.67
N TYR A 517 2.23 11.86 14.93
CA TYR A 517 1.81 10.92 13.89
C TYR A 517 0.41 11.31 13.43
N GLY A 518 0.29 11.85 12.21
CA GLY A 518 -0.97 12.44 11.75
C GLY A 518 -1.46 13.53 12.73
N ASN A 519 -2.64 13.33 13.32
CA ASN A 519 -3.23 14.28 14.29
C ASN A 519 -2.83 14.01 15.75
N ARG A 520 -2.16 12.90 16.03
CA ARG A 520 -1.77 12.51 17.41
C ARG A 520 -0.40 13.07 17.78
N ALA A 521 -0.36 14.07 18.65
CA ALA A 521 0.87 14.59 19.22
C ALA A 521 1.49 13.56 20.19
N VAL A 522 2.77 13.23 19.97
CA VAL A 522 3.51 12.23 20.76
C VAL A 522 4.61 12.88 21.58
N ASN A 523 5.45 13.72 21.00
CA ASN A 523 6.44 14.51 21.72
C ASN A 523 6.03 15.99 21.71
N ARG A 524 6.21 16.70 22.83
CA ARG A 524 5.69 18.05 23.08
C ARG A 524 6.73 18.92 23.76
N GLY A 525 7.51 19.67 22.98
CA GLY A 525 8.51 20.60 23.50
C GLY A 525 9.62 19.91 24.30
N VAL A 526 10.18 18.81 23.78
CA VAL A 526 11.26 18.07 24.43
C VAL A 526 12.57 18.84 24.24
N SER A 527 13.20 19.29 25.34
CA SER A 527 14.52 19.91 25.36
C SER A 527 15.47 19.05 26.20
N LEU A 528 16.63 18.68 25.63
CA LEU A 528 17.60 17.78 26.25
C LEU A 528 18.97 17.98 25.62
N ASP A 529 20.01 18.07 26.46
CA ASP A 529 21.42 18.14 26.03
C ASP A 529 22.13 16.84 26.41
N ILE A 530 22.71 16.13 25.44
CA ILE A 530 23.48 14.90 25.64
C ILE A 530 24.90 15.16 25.22
N LYS A 531 25.84 14.98 26.15
CA LYS A 531 27.26 15.24 25.93
C LYS A 531 27.94 14.10 25.18
N ALA A 532 29.00 14.41 24.44
CA ALA A 532 29.82 13.41 23.79
C ALA A 532 30.35 12.38 24.81
N GLY A 533 30.16 11.09 24.50
CA GLY A 533 30.56 9.97 25.36
C GLY A 533 29.66 9.72 26.58
N GLU A 534 28.56 10.47 26.74
CA GLU A 534 27.57 10.27 27.81
C GLU A 534 26.62 9.10 27.44
N MET A 535 26.30 8.28 28.43
CA MET A 535 25.23 7.27 28.32
C MET A 535 23.99 7.80 29.05
N ILE A 536 22.90 8.03 28.31
CA ILE A 536 21.60 8.35 28.88
C ILE A 536 20.64 7.17 28.81
N GLY A 537 19.82 7.00 29.87
CA GLY A 537 18.73 6.04 29.89
C GLY A 537 17.37 6.73 29.76
N LEU A 538 16.62 6.44 28.69
CA LEU A 538 15.24 6.90 28.52
C LEU A 538 14.28 5.99 29.27
N VAL A 539 13.55 6.53 30.24
CA VAL A 539 12.65 5.81 31.16
C VAL A 539 11.22 6.36 31.01
N GLY A 540 10.21 5.54 31.23
CA GLY A 540 8.81 5.96 31.22
C GLY A 540 7.87 4.84 30.81
N HIS A 541 6.56 5.04 31.02
CA HIS A 541 5.53 4.09 30.64
C HIS A 541 5.52 3.82 29.13
N SER A 542 4.92 2.68 28.72
CA SER A 542 4.66 2.43 27.30
C SER A 542 3.80 3.57 26.74
N GLY A 543 4.15 4.06 25.54
CA GLY A 543 3.46 5.19 24.92
C GLY A 543 3.90 6.59 25.41
N SER A 544 4.89 6.72 26.29
CA SER A 544 5.39 8.03 26.76
C SER A 544 6.20 8.82 25.71
N GLY A 545 6.52 8.23 24.55
CA GLY A 545 7.22 8.89 23.45
C GLY A 545 8.72 8.56 23.31
N LYS A 546 9.28 7.61 24.09
CA LYS A 546 10.71 7.22 24.07
C LYS A 546 11.18 6.75 22.69
N SER A 547 10.52 5.72 22.14
CA SER A 547 10.88 5.16 20.82
C SER A 547 10.67 6.18 19.69
N THR A 548 9.69 7.06 19.83
CA THR A 548 9.49 8.17 18.88
C THR A 548 10.66 9.16 18.95
N LEU A 549 11.13 9.51 20.14
CA LEU A 549 12.28 10.40 20.32
C LEU A 549 13.54 9.80 19.69
N VAL A 550 13.77 8.51 19.89
CA VAL A 550 14.88 7.76 19.26
C VAL A 550 14.76 7.78 17.74
N ASN A 551 13.56 7.56 17.19
CA ASN A 551 13.32 7.62 15.74
C ASN A 551 13.58 9.00 15.16
N LEU A 552 13.32 10.09 15.91
CA LEU A 552 13.64 11.46 15.52
C LEU A 552 15.16 11.70 15.54
N ILE A 553 15.87 11.18 16.55
CA ILE A 553 17.34 11.26 16.63
C ILE A 553 17.98 10.45 15.48
N CYS A 554 17.43 9.28 15.11
CA CYS A 554 17.86 8.56 13.90
C CYS A 554 17.48 9.28 12.59
N ARG A 555 16.73 10.36 12.66
CA ARG A 555 16.15 11.06 11.51
C ARG A 555 15.35 10.13 10.61
N PHE A 556 14.61 9.16 11.19
CA PHE A 556 13.62 8.38 10.45
C PHE A 556 12.37 9.21 10.14
N TYR A 557 12.15 10.25 10.93
CA TYR A 557 11.17 11.33 10.77
C TYR A 557 11.86 12.65 11.04
N ASP A 558 11.44 13.73 10.40
CA ASP A 558 11.84 15.08 10.75
C ASP A 558 10.90 15.65 11.83
N VAL A 559 11.43 16.51 12.70
CA VAL A 559 10.65 17.16 13.77
C VAL A 559 9.60 18.10 13.19
N ALA A 560 8.40 18.13 13.80
CA ALA A 560 7.34 19.07 13.42
C ALA A 560 7.60 20.47 13.98
N GLU A 561 8.17 20.54 15.20
CA GLU A 561 8.50 21.77 15.90
C GLU A 561 9.88 21.63 16.52
N GLY A 562 10.62 22.72 16.66
CA GLY A 562 11.96 22.72 17.24
C GLY A 562 13.05 22.19 16.28
N ALA A 563 14.17 21.75 16.87
CA ALA A 563 15.32 21.24 16.14
C ALA A 563 16.11 20.22 16.97
N ILE A 564 16.75 19.28 16.26
CA ILE A 564 17.75 18.37 16.81
C ILE A 564 19.08 18.75 16.21
N LEU A 565 20.06 19.02 17.06
CA LEU A 565 21.41 19.46 16.66
C LEU A 565 22.41 18.34 16.94
N LEU A 566 23.32 18.09 16.01
CA LEU A 566 24.53 17.31 16.20
C LEU A 566 25.74 18.25 16.16
N ASP A 567 26.51 18.28 17.25
CA ASP A 567 27.67 19.16 17.39
C ASP A 567 27.34 20.63 17.03
N GLY A 568 26.16 21.11 17.47
CA GLY A 568 25.65 22.47 17.25
C GLY A 568 25.00 22.73 15.87
N LYS A 569 25.00 21.78 14.96
CA LYS A 569 24.37 21.90 13.62
C LYS A 569 23.08 21.08 13.52
N ASP A 570 22.05 21.63 12.89
CA ASP A 570 20.79 20.95 12.69
C ASP A 570 20.99 19.68 11.83
N ILE A 571 20.48 18.54 12.29
CA ILE A 571 20.59 17.26 11.58
C ILE A 571 19.96 17.29 10.19
N ARG A 572 18.98 18.18 9.95
CA ARG A 572 18.35 18.39 8.65
C ARG A 572 19.29 18.99 7.59
N SER A 573 20.39 19.61 8.03
CA SER A 573 21.39 20.20 7.13
C SER A 573 22.37 19.18 6.53
N PHE A 574 22.47 17.99 7.09
CA PHE A 574 23.37 16.94 6.62
C PHE A 574 22.68 16.03 5.60
N ALA A 575 23.46 15.41 4.70
CA ALA A 575 22.98 14.28 3.91
C ALA A 575 22.56 13.13 4.86
N VAL A 576 21.41 12.52 4.60
CA VAL A 576 20.85 11.48 5.49
C VAL A 576 21.82 10.30 5.62
N SER A 577 22.47 9.92 4.52
CA SER A 577 23.45 8.84 4.50
C SER A 577 24.66 9.14 5.38
N ASP A 578 25.21 10.37 5.32
CA ASP A 578 26.41 10.76 6.09
C ASP A 578 26.09 10.87 7.57
N TYR A 579 24.89 11.37 7.89
CA TYR A 579 24.42 11.43 9.27
C TYR A 579 24.27 10.04 9.88
N ARG A 580 23.54 9.14 9.20
CA ARG A 580 23.24 7.79 9.71
C ARG A 580 24.43 6.87 9.80
N ARG A 581 25.49 7.09 9.01
CA ARG A 581 26.75 6.34 9.13
C ARG A 581 27.43 6.50 10.49
N ASN A 582 27.13 7.57 11.21
CA ASN A 582 27.66 7.83 12.56
C ASN A 582 26.77 7.26 13.67
N ILE A 583 25.65 6.59 13.33
CA ILE A 583 24.70 6.03 14.27
C ILE A 583 24.73 4.51 14.20
N GLY A 584 25.00 3.86 15.33
CA GLY A 584 24.80 2.43 15.52
C GLY A 584 23.45 2.18 16.18
N LEU A 585 22.66 1.28 15.64
CA LEU A 585 21.33 0.94 16.15
C LEU A 585 21.29 -0.55 16.50
N VAL A 586 20.96 -0.87 17.75
CA VAL A 586 20.70 -2.23 18.23
C VAL A 586 19.24 -2.30 18.67
N LEU A 587 18.43 -3.04 17.91
CA LEU A 587 17.00 -3.19 18.14
C LEU A 587 16.67 -4.29 19.14
N GLN A 588 15.52 -4.21 19.77
CA GLN A 588 14.97 -5.23 20.65
C GLN A 588 14.84 -6.59 19.96
N GLU A 589 14.28 -6.60 18.73
CA GLU A 589 14.24 -7.77 17.86
C GLU A 589 15.22 -7.58 16.70
N PRO A 590 16.41 -8.21 16.73
CA PRO A 590 17.38 -8.05 15.67
C PRO A 590 16.91 -8.71 14.38
N PHE A 591 16.93 -7.94 13.30
CA PHE A 591 16.62 -8.43 11.97
C PHE A 591 17.89 -8.86 11.25
N LEU A 592 17.91 -10.13 10.77
CA LEU A 592 18.97 -10.66 9.92
C LEU A 592 18.43 -10.90 8.51
N PHE A 593 19.20 -10.47 7.53
CA PHE A 593 18.90 -10.72 6.12
C PHE A 593 19.24 -12.17 5.75
N PHE A 594 18.55 -12.69 4.76
CA PHE A 594 18.94 -13.94 4.13
C PHE A 594 20.34 -13.77 3.50
N GLY A 595 21.27 -14.63 3.88
CA GLY A 595 22.68 -14.55 3.47
C GLY A 595 23.58 -15.19 4.51
N THR A 596 24.88 -15.05 4.36
CA THR A 596 25.87 -15.60 5.31
C THR A 596 25.91 -14.75 6.60
N ILE A 597 26.46 -15.34 7.68
CA ILE A 597 26.72 -14.61 8.93
C ILE A 597 27.70 -13.45 8.68
N ALA A 598 28.74 -13.69 7.86
CA ALA A 598 29.72 -12.66 7.49
C ALA A 598 29.06 -11.48 6.80
N GLU A 599 28.17 -11.70 5.82
CA GLU A 599 27.42 -10.66 5.13
C GLU A 599 26.49 -9.88 6.09
N ASN A 600 25.87 -10.58 7.04
CA ASN A 600 25.03 -9.94 8.05
C ASN A 600 25.83 -9.04 9.00
N ILE A 601 27.02 -9.45 9.41
CA ILE A 601 27.91 -8.60 10.24
C ILE A 601 28.41 -7.42 9.41
N ALA A 602 28.85 -7.66 8.16
CA ALA A 602 29.39 -6.64 7.26
C ALA A 602 28.33 -5.72 6.65
N TYR A 603 27.04 -5.86 6.98
CA TYR A 603 25.96 -5.13 6.34
C TYR A 603 26.12 -3.60 6.33
N GLY A 604 26.66 -3.02 7.41
CA GLY A 604 26.92 -1.59 7.51
C GLY A 604 28.25 -1.12 6.91
N LYS A 605 29.19 -2.06 6.64
CA LYS A 605 30.51 -1.84 6.04
C LYS A 605 30.85 -3.00 5.09
N PRO A 606 30.23 -3.04 3.88
CA PRO A 606 30.37 -4.18 2.96
C PRO A 606 31.80 -4.48 2.51
N GLU A 607 32.67 -3.46 2.47
CA GLU A 607 34.08 -3.56 2.13
C GLU A 607 34.97 -4.03 3.29
N ALA A 608 34.42 -4.40 4.45
CA ALA A 608 35.19 -4.89 5.59
C ALA A 608 35.90 -6.17 5.27
N THR A 609 37.16 -6.26 5.67
CA THR A 609 37.96 -7.46 5.55
C THR A 609 37.46 -8.57 6.47
N ARG A 610 37.77 -9.83 6.13
CA ARG A 610 37.43 -10.99 6.97
C ARG A 610 37.99 -10.85 8.39
N ALA A 611 39.20 -10.26 8.53
CA ALA A 611 39.81 -10.01 9.81
C ALA A 611 39.03 -9.01 10.67
N GLU A 612 38.53 -7.93 10.06
CA GLU A 612 37.68 -6.93 10.76
C GLU A 612 36.35 -7.56 11.21
N ILE A 613 35.73 -8.38 10.35
CA ILE A 613 34.49 -9.10 10.67
C ILE A 613 34.71 -10.04 11.88
N ILE A 614 35.80 -10.79 11.89
CA ILE A 614 36.14 -11.70 13.00
C ILE A 614 36.42 -10.90 14.27
N ALA A 615 37.15 -9.79 14.17
CA ALA A 615 37.43 -8.91 15.32
C ALA A 615 36.14 -8.34 15.95
N ALA A 616 35.21 -7.87 15.11
CA ALA A 616 33.91 -7.40 15.57
C ALA A 616 33.09 -8.51 16.21
N ALA A 617 33.07 -9.71 15.62
CA ALA A 617 32.37 -10.86 16.17
C ALA A 617 32.98 -11.33 17.53
N ARG A 618 34.28 -11.25 17.70
CA ARG A 618 34.96 -11.54 19.00
C ARG A 618 34.57 -10.51 20.05
N ALA A 619 34.60 -9.23 19.70
CA ALA A 619 34.19 -8.14 20.61
C ALA A 619 32.70 -8.24 21.01
N ALA A 620 31.85 -8.80 20.15
CA ALA A 620 30.43 -9.08 20.40
C ALA A 620 30.19 -10.45 21.07
N HIS A 621 31.20 -11.19 21.47
CA HIS A 621 31.09 -12.57 22.00
C HIS A 621 30.29 -13.51 21.07
N ALA A 622 30.38 -13.29 19.76
CA ALA A 622 29.68 -14.08 18.75
C ALA A 622 30.59 -15.16 18.14
N HIS A 623 31.92 -15.00 18.20
CA HIS A 623 32.88 -15.84 17.52
C HIS A 623 32.75 -17.32 17.87
N GLU A 624 32.61 -17.64 19.17
CA GLU A 624 32.57 -18.99 19.69
C GLU A 624 31.38 -19.80 19.15
N PHE A 625 30.17 -19.20 19.15
CA PHE A 625 29.00 -19.89 18.59
C PHE A 625 29.06 -19.97 17.06
N ILE A 626 29.59 -18.93 16.39
CA ILE A 626 29.76 -18.96 14.93
C ILE A 626 30.64 -20.15 14.50
N LEU A 627 31.72 -20.43 15.24
CA LEU A 627 32.61 -21.58 14.95
C LEU A 627 31.95 -22.95 15.18
N ARG A 628 30.87 -23.02 15.96
CA ARG A 628 30.10 -24.27 16.14
C ARG A 628 29.17 -24.58 14.97
N LEU A 629 28.91 -23.57 14.11
CA LEU A 629 28.07 -23.76 12.93
C LEU A 629 28.86 -24.52 11.83
N PRO A 630 28.17 -25.32 11.00
CA PRO A 630 28.83 -26.20 10.02
C PRO A 630 29.79 -25.51 9.08
N GLN A 631 29.52 -24.26 8.70
CA GLN A 631 30.36 -23.47 7.79
C GLN A 631 30.90 -22.19 8.47
N GLY A 632 30.81 -22.09 9.80
CA GLY A 632 31.26 -20.92 10.55
C GLY A 632 30.64 -19.63 10.06
N TYR A 633 31.48 -18.66 9.69
CA TYR A 633 31.04 -17.36 9.18
C TYR A 633 30.33 -17.42 7.82
N ASP A 634 30.52 -18.48 7.05
CA ASP A 634 29.89 -18.69 5.75
C ASP A 634 28.58 -19.48 5.87
N SER A 635 28.17 -19.82 7.10
CA SER A 635 26.87 -20.44 7.37
C SER A 635 25.73 -19.51 6.95
N MET A 636 24.78 -20.09 6.21
CA MET A 636 23.61 -19.37 5.75
C MET A 636 22.64 -19.13 6.92
N VAL A 637 22.20 -17.92 7.03
CA VAL A 637 21.12 -17.49 7.93
C VAL A 637 19.80 -17.53 7.15
N GLY A 638 18.83 -18.29 7.65
CA GLY A 638 17.49 -18.34 7.05
C GLY A 638 16.73 -17.02 7.16
N GLU A 639 15.54 -16.98 6.56
CA GLU A 639 14.68 -15.81 6.59
C GLU A 639 14.46 -15.32 8.04
N ARG A 640 14.75 -14.04 8.30
CA ARG A 640 14.67 -13.40 9.63
C ARG A 640 15.51 -14.07 10.72
N GLY A 641 16.58 -14.77 10.34
CA GLY A 641 17.46 -15.43 11.30
C GLY A 641 16.96 -16.80 11.78
N GLN A 642 16.12 -17.48 11.01
CA GLN A 642 15.72 -18.86 11.32
C GLN A 642 16.95 -19.76 11.48
N GLY A 643 16.91 -20.57 12.53
CA GLY A 643 18.03 -21.48 12.90
C GLY A 643 18.98 -20.91 13.96
N LEU A 644 18.87 -19.63 14.32
CA LEU A 644 19.62 -19.00 15.40
C LEU A 644 18.73 -18.69 16.60
N SER A 645 19.27 -18.83 17.81
CA SER A 645 18.61 -18.41 19.05
C SER A 645 18.48 -16.86 19.11
N GLY A 646 17.61 -16.35 19.99
CA GLY A 646 17.46 -14.90 20.19
C GLY A 646 18.76 -14.21 20.56
N GLY A 647 19.53 -14.81 21.48
CA GLY A 647 20.82 -14.29 21.91
C GLY A 647 21.92 -14.32 20.84
N GLU A 648 21.93 -15.34 19.98
CA GLU A 648 22.87 -15.40 18.84
C GLU A 648 22.55 -14.31 17.81
N ARG A 649 21.27 -14.10 17.46
CA ARG A 649 20.87 -12.99 16.60
C ARG A 649 21.26 -11.64 17.18
N GLN A 650 21.09 -11.45 18.50
CA GLN A 650 21.45 -10.21 19.18
C GLN A 650 22.95 -9.94 19.11
N ARG A 651 23.80 -10.95 19.37
CA ARG A 651 25.27 -10.82 19.27
C ARG A 651 25.73 -10.52 17.84
N ILE A 652 25.09 -11.08 16.81
CA ILE A 652 25.37 -10.70 15.41
C ILE A 652 24.99 -9.22 15.18
N SER A 653 23.86 -8.75 15.72
CA SER A 653 23.45 -7.35 15.60
C SER A 653 24.44 -6.40 16.32
N ILE A 654 24.93 -6.80 17.48
CA ILE A 654 25.98 -6.05 18.20
C ILE A 654 27.31 -6.05 17.40
N ALA A 655 27.70 -7.19 16.81
CA ALA A 655 28.89 -7.27 15.95
C ALA A 655 28.76 -6.34 14.72
N ARG A 656 27.57 -6.26 14.11
CA ARG A 656 27.25 -5.32 13.03
C ARG A 656 27.47 -3.87 13.46
N ALA A 657 27.01 -3.48 14.66
CA ALA A 657 27.19 -2.15 15.20
C ALA A 657 28.66 -1.84 15.54
N LEU A 658 29.39 -2.81 16.11
CA LEU A 658 30.81 -2.68 16.41
C LEU A 658 31.68 -2.47 15.17
N LEU A 659 31.36 -3.17 14.06
CA LEU A 659 32.12 -3.08 12.81
C LEU A 659 32.03 -1.70 12.15
N ILE A 660 30.90 -1.01 12.32
CA ILE A 660 30.70 0.36 11.80
C ILE A 660 31.50 1.39 12.61
N ASP A 661 31.78 1.11 13.89
CA ASP A 661 32.41 2.02 14.86
C ASP A 661 31.72 3.40 14.95
N PRO A 662 30.40 3.44 15.28
CA PRO A 662 29.62 4.67 15.29
C PRO A 662 29.98 5.57 16.46
N ARG A 663 29.83 6.90 16.34
CA ARG A 663 29.99 7.86 17.45
C ARG A 663 28.75 7.95 18.33
N ILE A 664 27.59 7.69 17.77
CA ILE A 664 26.31 7.69 18.47
C ILE A 664 25.76 6.27 18.48
N LEU A 665 25.35 5.79 19.62
CA LEU A 665 24.77 4.46 19.78
C LEU A 665 23.37 4.55 20.33
N ILE A 666 22.47 3.79 19.73
CA ILE A 666 21.08 3.66 20.16
C ILE A 666 20.82 2.21 20.51
N LEU A 667 20.39 1.99 21.76
CA LEU A 667 20.04 0.67 22.28
C LEU A 667 18.57 0.61 22.64
N ASP A 668 17.81 -0.25 21.96
CA ASP A 668 16.41 -0.53 22.27
C ASP A 668 16.31 -1.91 22.90
N GLU A 669 16.23 -1.98 24.23
CA GLU A 669 16.01 -3.19 25.06
C GLU A 669 16.77 -4.46 24.59
N ALA A 670 18.07 -4.37 24.44
CA ALA A 670 18.90 -5.39 23.78
C ALA A 670 19.00 -6.79 24.47
N THR A 671 18.29 -7.05 25.57
CA THR A 671 18.45 -8.29 26.38
C THR A 671 17.13 -9.01 26.72
N ALA A 672 16.00 -8.72 26.05
CA ALA A 672 14.73 -9.35 26.31
C ALA A 672 14.72 -10.85 25.89
N SER A 673 14.21 -11.72 26.76
CA SER A 673 13.89 -13.15 26.47
C SER A 673 15.07 -14.09 26.20
N VAL A 674 16.20 -13.93 26.90
CA VAL A 674 17.36 -14.83 26.84
C VAL A 674 17.68 -15.44 28.21
N ASP A 675 18.30 -16.61 28.22
CA ASP A 675 18.79 -17.27 29.42
C ASP A 675 19.92 -16.48 30.11
N SER A 676 20.11 -16.70 31.40
CA SER A 676 21.02 -15.90 32.25
C SER A 676 22.48 -15.97 31.83
N GLU A 677 22.95 -17.05 31.20
CA GLU A 677 24.31 -17.17 30.70
C GLU A 677 24.51 -16.36 29.44
N THR A 678 23.63 -16.50 28.48
CA THR A 678 23.61 -15.71 27.24
C THR A 678 23.41 -14.22 27.55
N GLU A 679 22.61 -13.86 28.57
CA GLU A 679 22.46 -12.47 29.00
C GLU A 679 23.78 -11.86 29.46
N LYS A 680 24.62 -12.59 30.21
CA LYS A 680 25.95 -12.12 30.63
C LYS A 680 26.87 -11.89 29.44
N GLU A 681 26.83 -12.74 28.42
CA GLU A 681 27.63 -12.57 27.21
C GLU A 681 27.18 -11.35 26.39
N ILE A 682 25.86 -11.16 26.23
CA ILE A 682 25.29 -9.98 25.58
C ILE A 682 25.69 -8.73 26.34
N GLN A 683 25.64 -8.77 27.68
CA GLN A 683 25.98 -7.61 28.51
C GLN A 683 27.46 -7.20 28.36
N LYS A 684 28.39 -8.18 28.32
CA LYS A 684 29.80 -7.92 28.03
C LYS A 684 30.01 -7.32 26.63
N ALA A 685 29.28 -7.84 25.63
CA ALA A 685 29.30 -7.29 24.28
C ALA A 685 28.80 -5.85 24.23
N LEU A 686 27.73 -5.52 24.97
CA LEU A 686 27.20 -4.17 25.09
C LEU A 686 28.18 -3.24 25.81
N ASP A 687 28.86 -3.70 26.86
CA ASP A 687 29.88 -2.91 27.57
C ASP A 687 31.03 -2.50 26.63
N ASN A 688 31.48 -3.42 25.77
CA ASN A 688 32.46 -3.15 24.72
C ASN A 688 31.92 -2.13 23.67
N LEU A 689 30.63 -2.24 23.36
CA LEU A 689 30.00 -1.38 22.36
C LEU A 689 29.78 0.06 22.89
N VAL A 690 29.41 0.23 24.16
CA VAL A 690 29.12 1.55 24.77
C VAL A 690 30.41 2.36 25.01
N ALA A 691 31.55 1.72 25.25
CA ALA A 691 32.79 2.38 25.63
C ALA A 691 33.19 3.50 24.65
N GLY A 692 33.27 4.75 25.17
CA GLY A 692 33.71 5.93 24.43
C GLY A 692 32.72 6.48 23.40
N ARG A 693 31.45 6.05 23.42
CA ARG A 693 30.38 6.48 22.49
C ARG A 693 29.26 7.19 23.23
N THR A 694 28.66 8.18 22.56
CA THR A 694 27.42 8.79 23.06
C THR A 694 26.29 7.79 22.91
N THR A 695 25.72 7.35 24.03
CA THR A 695 24.77 6.24 24.03
C THR A 695 23.39 6.67 24.54
N ILE A 696 22.35 6.33 23.80
CA ILE A 696 20.97 6.53 24.18
C ILE A 696 20.32 5.15 24.31
N ALA A 697 19.98 4.75 25.54
CA ALA A 697 19.37 3.46 25.83
C ALA A 697 17.91 3.63 26.24
N ILE A 698 16.98 2.92 25.56
CA ILE A 698 15.62 2.77 26.06
C ILE A 698 15.67 1.71 27.14
N ALA A 699 15.47 2.14 28.38
CA ALA A 699 15.71 1.31 29.55
C ALA A 699 14.39 0.70 30.04
N HIS A 700 14.32 -0.61 29.95
CA HIS A 700 13.25 -1.43 30.50
C HIS A 700 13.75 -2.41 31.59
N ARG A 701 15.08 -2.50 31.80
CA ARG A 701 15.70 -3.31 32.85
C ARG A 701 16.46 -2.49 33.87
N LEU A 702 16.40 -2.93 35.13
CA LEU A 702 17.08 -2.28 36.26
C LEU A 702 18.58 -2.17 36.06
N SER A 703 19.22 -3.17 35.43
CA SER A 703 20.66 -3.18 35.14
C SER A 703 21.09 -2.06 34.18
N THR A 704 20.27 -1.75 33.20
CA THR A 704 20.51 -0.63 32.25
C THR A 704 20.34 0.73 32.93
N LEU A 705 19.35 0.85 33.84
CA LEU A 705 19.08 2.08 34.60
C LEU A 705 20.24 2.46 35.52
N GLN A 706 20.86 1.50 36.18
CA GLN A 706 21.98 1.72 37.13
C GLN A 706 23.30 2.10 36.43
N ARG A 707 23.45 1.75 35.13
CA ARG A 707 24.69 2.00 34.38
C ARG A 707 24.70 3.34 33.63
N ALA A 708 23.52 3.92 33.39
CA ALA A 708 23.41 5.20 32.72
C ALA A 708 24.05 6.32 33.57
N ASN A 709 24.84 7.22 32.94
CA ASN A 709 25.35 8.37 33.60
C ASN A 709 24.21 9.28 34.09
N ARG A 710 23.11 9.32 33.31
CA ARG A 710 21.94 10.12 33.61
C ARG A 710 20.70 9.43 33.04
N LEU A 711 19.61 9.51 33.75
CA LEU A 711 18.31 9.05 33.36
C LEU A 711 17.42 10.22 32.97
N VAL A 712 16.63 10.02 31.93
CA VAL A 712 15.66 10.98 31.42
C VAL A 712 14.28 10.33 31.49
N VAL A 713 13.43 10.82 32.36
CA VAL A 713 12.09 10.28 32.58
C VAL A 713 11.10 10.98 31.70
N MET A 714 10.43 10.22 30.87
CA MET A 714 9.41 10.73 29.95
C MET A 714 8.00 10.34 30.40
N ASP A 715 7.11 11.32 30.47
CA ASP A 715 5.68 11.10 30.64
C ASP A 715 4.88 11.96 29.65
N ARG A 716 3.92 11.34 28.97
CA ARG A 716 3.00 11.98 28.00
C ARG A 716 3.70 12.92 26.99
N GLY A 717 4.84 12.47 26.51
CA GLY A 717 5.63 13.18 25.49
C GLY A 717 6.48 14.34 25.99
N LYS A 718 6.66 14.47 27.29
CA LYS A 718 7.52 15.49 27.92
C LYS A 718 8.58 14.83 28.80
N VAL A 719 9.73 15.50 28.97
CA VAL A 719 10.69 15.17 30.02
C VAL A 719 10.17 15.75 31.33
N VAL A 720 10.01 14.90 32.34
CA VAL A 720 9.47 15.26 33.66
C VAL A 720 10.54 15.26 34.76
N GLU A 721 11.53 14.39 34.62
CA GLU A 721 12.66 14.30 35.55
C GLU A 721 13.93 13.93 34.77
N GLU A 722 15.07 14.46 35.21
CA GLU A 722 16.39 14.03 34.75
C GLU A 722 17.41 14.08 35.90
N GLY A 723 18.37 13.17 35.88
CA GLY A 723 19.41 13.06 36.88
C GLY A 723 20.00 11.64 36.99
N PRO A 724 21.07 11.48 37.79
CA PRO A 724 21.59 10.16 38.13
C PRO A 724 20.58 9.31 38.89
N HIS A 725 20.76 7.96 38.85
CA HIS A 725 19.89 7.00 39.52
C HIS A 725 19.62 7.34 40.99
N ASP A 726 20.69 7.57 41.78
CA ASP A 726 20.59 7.78 43.22
C ASP A 726 19.84 9.08 43.54
N GLU A 727 20.04 10.13 42.75
CA GLU A 727 19.36 11.43 42.95
C GLU A 727 17.83 11.27 42.65
N LEU A 728 17.47 10.58 41.58
CA LEU A 728 16.08 10.38 41.22
C LEU A 728 15.35 9.41 42.18
N MET A 729 16.07 8.45 42.76
CA MET A 729 15.55 7.60 43.84
C MET A 729 15.26 8.40 45.12
N ALA A 730 16.16 9.33 45.48
CA ALA A 730 16.00 10.18 46.65
C ALA A 730 14.86 11.20 46.50
N LYS A 731 14.51 11.61 45.25
CA LYS A 731 13.41 12.52 44.98
C LYS A 731 12.01 11.88 45.16
N GLU A 732 11.91 10.56 45.22
CA GLU A 732 10.64 9.78 45.30
C GLU A 732 9.59 10.19 44.27
N GLY A 733 10.04 10.65 43.11
CA GLY A 733 9.22 11.19 42.01
C GLY A 733 8.65 10.15 41.06
N ALA A 734 8.51 10.52 39.79
CA ALA A 734 8.01 9.65 38.74
C ALA A 734 8.93 8.44 38.50
N TYR A 735 10.26 8.66 38.55
CA TYR A 735 11.24 7.58 38.43
C TYR A 735 11.13 6.56 39.53
N TYR A 736 11.06 7.01 40.81
CA TYR A 736 10.94 6.11 41.96
C TYR A 736 9.74 5.19 41.85
N ARG A 737 8.57 5.73 41.46
CA ARG A 737 7.34 4.93 41.27
C ARG A 737 7.51 3.87 40.17
N LEU A 738 8.16 4.22 39.04
CA LEU A 738 8.45 3.29 37.95
C LEU A 738 9.42 2.19 38.38
N TYR A 739 10.48 2.57 39.10
CA TYR A 739 11.48 1.63 39.63
C TYR A 739 10.87 0.63 40.61
N GLN A 740 10.07 1.12 41.57
CA GLN A 740 9.38 0.23 42.53
C GLN A 740 8.40 -0.71 41.82
N ALA A 741 7.67 -0.25 40.83
CA ALA A 741 6.74 -1.11 40.09
C ALA A 741 7.49 -2.24 39.34
N GLN A 742 8.69 -1.97 38.83
CA GLN A 742 9.54 -2.99 38.19
C GLN A 742 10.18 -3.93 39.20
N ALA A 743 10.66 -3.42 40.36
CA ALA A 743 11.26 -4.23 41.40
C ALA A 743 10.26 -5.23 42.03
N ARG A 744 9.02 -4.82 42.26
CA ARG A 744 7.94 -5.71 42.76
C ARG A 744 7.61 -6.85 41.82
N ASN A 745 7.66 -6.61 40.51
CA ASN A 745 7.45 -7.66 39.50
C ASN A 745 8.56 -8.70 39.52
N VAL A 746 9.83 -8.29 39.79
CA VAL A 746 10.97 -9.21 39.91
C VAL A 746 10.87 -10.06 41.18
N ASP A 747 10.45 -9.48 42.32
CA ASP A 747 10.27 -10.20 43.58
C ASP A 747 9.10 -11.20 43.51
N THR A 748 8.02 -10.87 42.82
CA THR A 748 6.86 -11.79 42.64
C THR A 748 7.25 -12.99 41.76
N ASP A 749 8.04 -12.79 40.72
CA ASP A 749 8.52 -13.89 39.85
C ASP A 749 9.54 -14.81 40.59
N LEU A 750 10.30 -14.27 41.53
CA LEU A 750 11.21 -15.08 42.38
C LEU A 750 10.44 -15.90 43.41
N ASP A 751 9.39 -15.34 43.99
CA ASP A 751 8.53 -16.04 44.97
C ASP A 751 7.69 -17.16 44.33
N ASP A 752 7.17 -16.95 43.10
CA ASP A 752 6.46 -17.96 42.33
C ASP A 752 7.36 -19.09 41.83
N THR A 753 8.63 -18.76 41.49
CA THR A 753 9.63 -19.78 41.14
C THR A 753 10.13 -20.56 42.34
N ALA A 754 10.21 -19.95 43.52
CA ALA A 754 10.53 -20.62 44.76
C ALA A 754 9.37 -21.56 45.24
N LYS A 755 8.12 -21.12 45.12
CA LYS A 755 6.94 -21.95 45.41
C LYS A 755 6.83 -23.18 44.49
N LYS A 756 7.04 -23.02 43.18
CA LYS A 756 7.05 -24.16 42.23
C LYS A 756 8.16 -25.19 42.51
N ARG A 757 9.30 -24.77 43.09
CA ARG A 757 10.37 -25.71 43.50
C ARG A 757 10.04 -26.44 44.80
N TYR A 758 9.11 -25.95 45.60
CA TYR A 758 8.66 -26.62 46.84
C TYR A 758 7.49 -27.59 46.59
N ASP A 759 6.70 -27.38 45.54
CA ASP A 759 5.57 -28.26 45.18
C ASP A 759 5.98 -29.44 44.28
N ASP A 760 7.20 -29.41 43.68
CA ASP A 760 7.77 -30.48 42.83
C ASP A 760 8.77 -31.42 43.61
N ASN A 761 8.95 -31.27 44.93
CA ASN A 761 9.67 -32.19 45.84
C ASN A 761 8.69 -32.76 46.84
#